data_085f01ea262990e0603298b951f2b0b9
#
_entry.id   085f01ea262990e0603298b951f2b0b9
#
_cell.length_a   1.000
_cell.length_b   1.000
_cell.length_c   1.000
_cell.angle_alpha   90.00
_cell.angle_beta   90.00
_cell.angle_gamma   90.00
#
_symmetry.space_group_name_H-M   'P 1'
#
loop_
_entity.id
_entity.type
_entity.pdbx_description
1 polymer ?
#
loop_
_entity_poly.entity_id
_entity_poly.type
_entity_poly.pdbx_seq_one_letter_code
_entity_poly.pdbx_strand_id
1 'polypeptide(L)'
;MTFRACEIHYFRVPRERWELMLLRAGQFGADTISTYIPWGFHEPEEGRVDLTGSTDARRDLAAFVDLVAVFGFGFVAKPGPFVDAELLGGGVPLWLPERYPETVARRWNGDVFPHSDSHVPRCSVRAPRYVELVGRWFDAITPILRDAQDRGFLTAVQVDNECPGDGFWSYEMAPPSPNRVDYNDPWPGEPMPTDWPTPPPDSHEALAPFVALDRYADEQMVGAVATYAQMLRDRGITAPLFHDMCCGRWEIGPMVADMGALAQATGWLGSNVYAEDLRDPFFLHGEYGYSFEEYVHYCWWRPRLVRSLAPEHPVFTPEISAVADLYLHAPLIGGTDAFCVYVLHQVPEDAPDVGSYPRWASEAPVRADGELERRFWNGKTLLLWQEAGGERLATSRVPADVALVYRRDPEHAATWAEVDGAGWPPGDPFGDEVRAMNTGRRSQEQAQALVRAQIEFDVVDPRFAPDGWQRAYAHVLEPGDAAPEDPAMRYAWTDIEGVDASVRYATDDSNDIFLVLVNRTQDRAAGTVSWRGGDRGLPFELDGPALSAIQVDGDSGRVTSAILGGRARVGELAFTGRLGAVAALDGCVAMTAGFDGDFTVPLEGRSMRRLAMNGSLEPWEHRRVADVVRYEVEVGESVTDVVFAGDLPASYLSRLDVFADLMAARVGARTDWEELQRDLAGARVRGDLAASAEAELALRRLAAAELTVADRERARGSAG
;
A
#
# COMPACT_ATOMS: atom_id res chain seq x y z
N MET A 1 -15.95 0.28 2.05
CA MET A 1 -15.46 -0.17 0.72
C MET A 1 -14.05 -0.66 0.93
N THR A 2 -13.75 -1.92 0.64
CA THR A 2 -12.36 -2.42 0.54
C THR A 2 -12.04 -2.59 -0.93
N PHE A 3 -10.80 -2.39 -1.30
CA PHE A 3 -10.29 -2.67 -2.63
C PHE A 3 -8.87 -3.23 -2.54
N ARG A 4 -8.48 -3.97 -3.55
CA ARG A 4 -7.17 -4.61 -3.70
C ARG A 4 -6.52 -4.01 -4.93
N ALA A 5 -5.60 -3.07 -4.72
CA ALA A 5 -4.97 -2.37 -5.82
C ALA A 5 -3.56 -2.88 -6.14
N CYS A 6 -3.15 -2.66 -7.36
CA CYS A 6 -1.75 -2.67 -7.75
C CYS A 6 -1.45 -1.47 -8.66
N GLU A 7 -0.21 -0.99 -8.57
CA GLU A 7 0.24 0.16 -9.35
C GLU A 7 0.75 -0.27 -10.72
N ILE A 8 0.28 0.38 -11.79
CA ILE A 8 0.77 0.23 -13.15
C ILE A 8 1.19 1.58 -13.69
N HIS A 9 2.48 1.76 -13.95
CA HIS A 9 3.01 2.95 -14.60
C HIS A 9 2.84 2.86 -16.13
N TYR A 10 1.61 3.11 -16.64
CA TYR A 10 1.31 3.02 -18.07
C TYR A 10 2.29 3.82 -18.94
N PHE A 11 2.77 4.95 -18.43
CA PHE A 11 3.72 5.85 -19.10
C PHE A 11 5.12 5.23 -19.27
N ARG A 12 5.45 4.16 -18.53
CA ARG A 12 6.69 3.38 -18.64
C ARG A 12 6.52 2.08 -19.41
N VAL A 13 5.27 1.65 -19.63
CA VAL A 13 4.95 0.41 -20.35
C VAL A 13 4.61 0.74 -21.80
N PRO A 14 5.18 0.07 -22.81
CA PRO A 14 4.78 0.21 -24.19
C PRO A 14 3.26 0.02 -24.36
N ARG A 15 2.63 0.88 -25.16
CA ARG A 15 1.16 0.90 -25.36
C ARG A 15 0.55 -0.48 -25.66
N GLU A 16 1.24 -1.26 -26.49
CA GLU A 16 0.83 -2.60 -26.89
C GLU A 16 0.89 -3.65 -25.78
N ARG A 17 1.50 -3.33 -24.63
CA ARG A 17 1.60 -4.24 -23.46
C ARG A 17 0.62 -3.90 -22.35
N TRP A 18 -0.11 -2.80 -22.44
CA TRP A 18 -1.04 -2.38 -21.35
C TRP A 18 -2.05 -3.48 -20.99
N GLU A 19 -2.61 -4.15 -22.00
CA GLU A 19 -3.57 -5.22 -21.76
C GLU A 19 -2.95 -6.44 -21.09
N LEU A 20 -1.69 -6.77 -21.45
CA LEU A 20 -0.96 -7.83 -20.76
C LEU A 20 -0.74 -7.48 -19.29
N MET A 21 -0.38 -6.23 -18.98
CA MET A 21 -0.22 -5.78 -17.59
C MET A 21 -1.53 -5.80 -16.82
N LEU A 22 -2.62 -5.37 -17.42
CA LEU A 22 -3.96 -5.45 -16.81
C LEU A 22 -4.41 -6.91 -16.61
N LEU A 23 -4.11 -7.80 -17.54
CA LEU A 23 -4.32 -9.23 -17.36
C LEU A 23 -3.54 -9.76 -16.15
N ARG A 24 -2.25 -9.40 -16.04
CA ARG A 24 -1.41 -9.81 -14.92
C ARG A 24 -1.92 -9.25 -13.59
N ALA A 25 -2.43 -8.01 -13.58
CA ALA A 25 -3.08 -7.42 -12.40
C ALA A 25 -4.29 -8.26 -11.95
N GLY A 26 -5.15 -8.68 -12.87
CA GLY A 26 -6.27 -9.59 -12.57
C GLY A 26 -5.81 -10.94 -12.02
N GLN A 27 -4.80 -11.54 -12.64
CA GLN A 27 -4.19 -12.79 -12.17
C GLN A 27 -3.53 -12.63 -10.79
N PHE A 28 -2.97 -11.47 -10.51
CA PHE A 28 -2.40 -11.09 -9.21
C PHE A 28 -3.45 -11.06 -8.10
N GLY A 29 -4.71 -10.81 -8.45
CA GLY A 29 -5.84 -10.72 -7.52
C GLY A 29 -6.31 -9.30 -7.25
N ALA A 30 -5.79 -8.32 -7.99
CA ALA A 30 -6.27 -6.95 -7.92
C ALA A 30 -7.69 -6.82 -8.47
N ASP A 31 -8.47 -5.91 -7.91
CA ASP A 31 -9.76 -5.44 -8.41
C ASP A 31 -9.73 -3.95 -8.76
N THR A 32 -8.62 -3.29 -8.48
CA THR A 32 -8.42 -1.86 -8.68
C THR A 32 -7.03 -1.60 -9.26
N ILE A 33 -6.93 -0.72 -10.23
CA ILE A 33 -5.66 -0.25 -10.78
C ILE A 33 -5.38 1.14 -10.25
N SER A 34 -4.18 1.33 -9.72
CA SER A 34 -3.63 2.63 -9.34
C SER A 34 -2.59 3.06 -10.37
N THR A 35 -2.52 4.35 -10.68
CA THR A 35 -1.46 4.90 -11.53
C THR A 35 -1.21 6.36 -11.27
N TYR A 36 0.07 6.74 -11.33
CA TYR A 36 0.47 8.13 -11.48
C TYR A 36 0.14 8.65 -12.89
N ILE A 37 -0.20 9.92 -12.97
CA ILE A 37 -0.44 10.66 -14.22
C ILE A 37 0.54 11.84 -14.25
N PRO A 38 1.80 11.62 -14.70
CA PRO A 38 2.84 12.63 -14.59
C PRO A 38 2.59 13.80 -15.52
N TRP A 39 2.48 15.01 -14.98
CA TRP A 39 2.22 16.22 -15.74
C TRP A 39 3.30 16.46 -16.82
N GLY A 40 4.59 16.41 -16.45
CA GLY A 40 5.69 16.65 -17.38
C GLY A 40 5.78 15.63 -18.52
N PHE A 41 5.32 14.39 -18.30
CA PHE A 41 5.23 13.40 -19.36
C PHE A 41 4.17 13.76 -20.40
N HIS A 42 3.02 14.28 -19.95
CA HIS A 42 1.92 14.67 -20.84
C HIS A 42 2.07 16.08 -21.44
N GLU A 43 2.82 16.96 -20.79
CA GLU A 43 3.08 18.34 -21.27
C GLU A 43 4.60 18.61 -21.34
N PRO A 44 5.33 17.94 -22.25
CA PRO A 44 6.78 18.13 -22.40
C PRO A 44 7.16 19.55 -22.90
N GLU A 45 6.23 20.25 -23.53
CA GLU A 45 6.33 21.65 -23.94
C GLU A 45 5.09 22.40 -23.48
N GLU A 46 5.27 23.61 -22.97
CA GLU A 46 4.16 24.42 -22.44
C GLU A 46 3.03 24.60 -23.45
N GLY A 47 1.80 24.29 -23.00
CA GLY A 47 0.58 24.41 -23.81
C GLY A 47 0.37 23.27 -24.80
N ARG A 48 1.22 22.24 -24.81
CA ARG A 48 1.11 21.05 -25.67
C ARG A 48 0.82 19.81 -24.87
N VAL A 49 -0.36 19.79 -24.27
CA VAL A 49 -0.83 18.62 -23.52
C VAL A 49 -1.27 17.53 -24.48
N ASP A 50 -0.69 16.33 -24.35
CA ASP A 50 -1.10 15.13 -25.10
C ASP A 50 -1.66 14.08 -24.14
N LEU A 51 -2.95 13.81 -24.25
CA LEU A 51 -3.70 12.80 -23.49
C LEU A 51 -4.32 11.75 -24.42
N THR A 52 -3.97 11.78 -25.72
CA THR A 52 -4.53 10.95 -26.78
C THR A 52 -3.49 10.13 -27.54
N GLY A 53 -2.23 10.19 -27.10
CA GLY A 53 -1.15 9.44 -27.73
C GLY A 53 -0.70 9.97 -29.09
N SER A 54 -1.01 11.24 -29.42
CA SER A 54 -0.68 11.85 -30.71
C SER A 54 0.82 12.06 -30.94
N THR A 55 1.58 12.24 -29.86
CA THR A 55 3.04 12.47 -29.91
C THR A 55 3.85 11.25 -29.41
N ASP A 56 3.30 10.49 -28.48
CA ASP A 56 3.84 9.25 -27.95
C ASP A 56 2.65 8.35 -27.57
N ALA A 57 2.58 7.15 -28.12
CA ALA A 57 1.47 6.24 -27.90
C ALA A 57 1.19 5.96 -26.41
N ARG A 58 2.19 6.07 -25.54
CA ARG A 58 2.05 5.93 -24.07
C ARG A 58 1.33 7.11 -23.41
N ARG A 59 1.20 8.26 -24.09
CA ARG A 59 0.43 9.44 -23.61
C ARG A 59 -1.07 9.31 -23.80
N ASP A 60 -1.55 8.21 -24.36
CA ASP A 60 -3.00 7.96 -24.55
C ASP A 60 -3.66 7.56 -23.23
N LEU A 61 -3.73 8.53 -22.29
CA LEU A 61 -4.35 8.34 -20.98
C LEU A 61 -5.81 7.91 -21.11
N ALA A 62 -6.55 8.51 -22.04
CA ALA A 62 -7.95 8.19 -22.23
C ALA A 62 -8.13 6.71 -22.60
N ALA A 63 -7.33 6.18 -23.51
CA ALA A 63 -7.37 4.77 -23.87
C ALA A 63 -6.91 3.84 -22.74
N PHE A 64 -5.93 4.25 -21.91
CA PHE A 64 -5.54 3.45 -20.75
C PHE A 64 -6.67 3.35 -19.73
N VAL A 65 -7.31 4.48 -19.39
CA VAL A 65 -8.45 4.53 -18.45
C VAL A 65 -9.63 3.73 -19.00
N ASP A 66 -9.90 3.80 -20.30
CA ASP A 66 -10.92 2.94 -20.94
C ASP A 66 -10.61 1.45 -20.82
N LEU A 67 -9.34 1.05 -21.00
CA LEU A 67 -8.92 -0.34 -20.79
C LEU A 67 -9.12 -0.79 -19.35
N VAL A 68 -8.80 0.04 -18.36
CA VAL A 68 -9.05 -0.26 -16.94
C VAL A 68 -10.53 -0.58 -16.72
N ALA A 69 -11.43 0.24 -17.27
CA ALA A 69 -12.87 0.00 -17.18
C ALA A 69 -13.31 -1.29 -17.93
N VAL A 70 -12.79 -1.51 -19.12
CA VAL A 70 -13.11 -2.70 -19.94
C VAL A 70 -12.67 -3.99 -19.24
N PHE A 71 -11.54 -3.98 -18.51
CA PHE A 71 -11.10 -5.10 -17.69
C PHE A 71 -11.87 -5.23 -16.36
N GLY A 72 -12.83 -4.33 -16.08
CA GLY A 72 -13.68 -4.37 -14.91
C GLY A 72 -12.99 -3.95 -13.61
N PHE A 73 -11.90 -3.20 -13.70
CA PHE A 73 -11.20 -2.68 -12.53
C PHE A 73 -11.79 -1.36 -12.04
N GLY A 74 -11.72 -1.15 -10.71
CA GLY A 74 -11.74 0.19 -10.13
C GLY A 74 -10.47 0.97 -10.52
N PHE A 75 -10.51 2.29 -10.36
CA PHE A 75 -9.41 3.17 -10.74
C PHE A 75 -9.05 4.13 -9.61
N VAL A 76 -7.78 4.12 -9.20
CA VAL A 76 -7.19 5.14 -8.34
C VAL A 76 -6.28 6.01 -9.20
N ALA A 77 -6.64 7.28 -9.37
CA ALA A 77 -5.89 8.24 -10.16
C ALA A 77 -4.95 9.05 -9.27
N LYS A 78 -3.70 9.22 -9.69
CA LYS A 78 -2.69 9.99 -8.97
C LYS A 78 -2.12 11.11 -9.90
N PRO A 79 -2.88 12.22 -10.10
CA PRO A 79 -2.51 13.27 -11.06
C PRO A 79 -1.47 14.27 -10.57
N GLY A 80 -0.94 14.13 -9.42
CA GLY A 80 0.00 15.06 -8.81
C GLY A 80 -0.65 16.35 -8.29
N PRO A 81 0.02 17.51 -8.48
CA PRO A 81 1.00 17.88 -9.52
C PRO A 81 2.39 17.27 -9.43
N PHE A 82 2.88 17.00 -8.26
CA PHE A 82 4.09 16.23 -8.02
C PHE A 82 3.73 14.77 -7.82
N VAL A 83 4.42 13.85 -8.49
CA VAL A 83 4.15 12.41 -8.41
C VAL A 83 5.36 11.61 -7.94
N ASP A 84 6.53 12.23 -7.90
CA ASP A 84 7.83 11.58 -7.71
C ASP A 84 8.02 10.42 -8.69
N ALA A 85 7.72 9.22 -8.28
CA ALA A 85 7.83 8.01 -9.09
C ALA A 85 9.19 7.89 -9.79
N GLU A 86 10.23 8.44 -9.17
CA GLU A 86 11.62 8.54 -9.66
C GLU A 86 11.71 9.11 -11.09
N LEU A 87 10.85 10.06 -11.38
CA LEU A 87 10.88 10.83 -12.63
C LEU A 87 11.74 12.08 -12.48
N LEU A 88 12.30 12.54 -13.60
CA LEU A 88 12.99 13.81 -13.62
C LEU A 88 12.08 14.93 -13.13
N GLY A 89 12.54 15.69 -12.13
CA GLY A 89 11.75 16.75 -11.50
C GLY A 89 10.48 16.28 -10.80
N GLY A 90 10.41 14.99 -10.40
CA GLY A 90 9.23 14.42 -9.75
C GLY A 90 7.98 14.42 -10.64
N GLY A 91 8.16 14.35 -11.95
CA GLY A 91 7.06 14.37 -12.93
C GLY A 91 6.45 15.75 -13.21
N VAL A 92 6.98 16.82 -12.62
CA VAL A 92 6.65 18.20 -12.97
C VAL A 92 7.33 18.57 -14.30
N PRO A 93 6.72 19.39 -15.20
CA PRO A 93 7.35 19.74 -16.47
C PRO A 93 8.69 20.44 -16.31
N LEU A 94 9.72 19.93 -17.00
CA LEU A 94 11.09 20.47 -16.90
C LEU A 94 11.20 21.93 -17.42
N TRP A 95 10.35 22.32 -18.37
CA TRP A 95 10.29 23.71 -18.88
C TRP A 95 9.82 24.71 -17.83
N LEU A 96 9.13 24.25 -16.76
CA LEU A 96 8.48 25.12 -15.79
C LEU A 96 9.49 25.94 -14.96
N PRO A 97 10.46 25.34 -14.25
CA PRO A 97 11.47 26.10 -13.51
C PRO A 97 12.38 26.94 -14.41
N GLU A 98 12.60 26.52 -15.65
CA GLU A 98 13.42 27.27 -16.63
C GLU A 98 12.70 28.52 -17.12
N ARG A 99 11.42 28.41 -17.44
CA ARG A 99 10.62 29.49 -18.03
C ARG A 99 10.07 30.45 -16.99
N TYR A 100 9.80 29.95 -15.80
CA TYR A 100 9.21 30.69 -14.67
C TYR A 100 10.06 30.58 -13.42
N PRO A 101 11.24 31.22 -13.39
CA PRO A 101 12.18 31.12 -12.26
C PRO A 101 11.60 31.62 -10.93
N GLU A 102 10.51 32.41 -10.97
CA GLU A 102 9.74 32.80 -9.79
C GLU A 102 8.97 31.63 -9.14
N THR A 103 8.86 30.51 -9.82
CA THR A 103 8.23 29.28 -9.27
C THR A 103 9.23 28.35 -8.59
N VAL A 104 10.52 28.68 -8.61
CA VAL A 104 11.55 27.81 -8.07
C VAL A 104 11.65 27.92 -6.55
N ALA A 105 11.61 26.80 -5.85
CA ALA A 105 11.79 26.75 -4.42
C ALA A 105 13.19 27.21 -4.01
N ARG A 106 13.29 27.90 -2.87
CA ARG A 106 14.53 28.51 -2.38
C ARG A 106 14.89 28.05 -1.00
N ARG A 107 16.18 27.78 -0.80
CA ARG A 107 16.78 27.60 0.51
C ARG A 107 16.87 28.93 1.25
N TRP A 108 17.09 28.88 2.57
CA TRP A 108 17.27 30.06 3.45
C TRP A 108 18.35 31.04 2.97
N ASN A 109 19.40 30.55 2.31
CA ASN A 109 20.47 31.37 1.75
C ASN A 109 20.19 31.92 0.33
N GLY A 110 18.99 31.66 -0.20
CA GLY A 110 18.56 32.07 -1.55
C GLY A 110 18.95 31.11 -2.67
N ASP A 111 19.70 30.04 -2.37
CA ASP A 111 20.04 29.03 -3.38
C ASP A 111 18.80 28.27 -3.85
N VAL A 112 18.91 27.70 -5.04
CA VAL A 112 17.87 26.85 -5.60
C VAL A 112 17.78 25.56 -4.81
N PHE A 113 16.55 25.11 -4.55
CA PHE A 113 16.27 23.82 -3.98
C PHE A 113 16.23 22.77 -5.10
N PRO A 114 17.18 21.82 -5.19
CA PRO A 114 17.15 20.79 -6.21
C PRO A 114 16.20 19.66 -5.79
N HIS A 115 15.67 18.95 -6.77
CA HIS A 115 15.09 17.63 -6.56
C HIS A 115 16.21 16.63 -6.21
N SER A 116 15.98 15.76 -5.24
CA SER A 116 17.01 14.84 -4.69
C SER A 116 17.61 13.96 -5.79
N ASP A 117 16.78 13.35 -6.60
CA ASP A 117 17.19 12.31 -7.53
C ASP A 117 17.66 12.84 -8.89
N SER A 118 17.15 13.99 -9.32
CA SER A 118 17.39 14.50 -10.66
C SER A 118 18.18 15.80 -10.73
N HIS A 119 18.43 16.45 -9.58
CA HIS A 119 19.04 17.79 -9.50
C HIS A 119 18.28 18.89 -10.27
N VAL A 120 17.09 18.60 -10.76
CA VAL A 120 16.19 19.60 -11.37
C VAL A 120 15.71 20.56 -10.28
N PRO A 121 15.62 21.89 -10.54
CA PRO A 121 15.05 22.80 -9.57
C PRO A 121 13.63 22.40 -9.16
N ARG A 122 13.36 22.34 -7.87
CA ARG A 122 12.01 22.13 -7.37
C ARG A 122 11.13 23.35 -7.58
N CYS A 123 9.85 23.11 -7.75
CA CYS A 123 8.87 24.17 -7.76
C CYS A 123 8.41 24.53 -6.35
N SER A 124 8.22 25.81 -6.11
CA SER A 124 7.57 26.35 -4.93
C SER A 124 6.07 26.07 -5.02
N VAL A 125 5.60 25.16 -4.19
CA VAL A 125 4.25 24.58 -4.28
C VAL A 125 3.10 25.58 -4.05
N ARG A 126 3.41 26.75 -3.45
CA ARG A 126 2.47 27.85 -3.22
C ARG A 126 2.74 29.10 -4.07
N ALA A 127 3.77 29.08 -4.92
CA ALA A 127 4.04 30.20 -5.80
C ALA A 127 2.82 30.47 -6.72
N PRO A 128 2.30 31.70 -6.80
CA PRO A 128 1.03 31.97 -7.52
C PRO A 128 1.03 31.52 -8.97
N ARG A 129 2.19 31.65 -9.66
CA ARG A 129 2.32 31.17 -11.04
C ARG A 129 2.31 29.65 -11.14
N TYR A 130 2.95 28.94 -10.18
CA TYR A 130 2.90 27.48 -10.13
C TYR A 130 1.47 27.00 -9.92
N VAL A 131 0.77 27.55 -8.94
CA VAL A 131 -0.62 27.22 -8.62
C VAL A 131 -1.55 27.47 -9.82
N GLU A 132 -1.35 28.57 -10.57
CA GLU A 132 -2.09 28.84 -11.82
C GLU A 132 -1.85 27.72 -12.86
N LEU A 133 -0.60 27.31 -13.04
CA LEU A 133 -0.23 26.29 -14.03
C LEU A 133 -0.75 24.89 -13.60
N VAL A 134 -0.73 24.56 -12.32
CA VAL A 134 -1.38 23.35 -11.77
C VAL A 134 -2.88 23.37 -12.09
N GLY A 135 -3.52 24.53 -11.95
CA GLY A 135 -4.93 24.69 -12.34
C GLY A 135 -5.18 24.35 -13.81
N ARG A 136 -4.30 24.79 -14.71
CA ARG A 136 -4.38 24.45 -16.15
C ARG A 136 -4.16 22.95 -16.41
N TRP A 137 -3.24 22.31 -15.68
CA TRP A 137 -3.04 20.87 -15.74
C TRP A 137 -4.30 20.12 -15.32
N PHE A 138 -4.89 20.51 -14.20
CA PHE A 138 -6.14 19.89 -13.73
C PHE A 138 -7.31 20.14 -14.69
N ASP A 139 -7.38 21.30 -15.38
CA ASP A 139 -8.36 21.53 -16.45
C ASP A 139 -8.23 20.51 -17.59
N ALA A 140 -7.00 20.13 -17.93
CA ALA A 140 -6.73 19.18 -19.01
C ALA A 140 -7.14 17.74 -18.66
N ILE A 141 -6.84 17.27 -17.44
CA ILE A 141 -7.05 15.86 -17.06
C ILE A 141 -8.45 15.58 -16.48
N THR A 142 -9.08 16.56 -15.86
CA THR A 142 -10.36 16.38 -15.16
C THR A 142 -11.47 15.81 -16.05
N PRO A 143 -11.59 16.14 -17.36
CA PRO A 143 -12.59 15.50 -18.22
C PRO A 143 -12.49 13.95 -18.24
N ILE A 144 -11.27 13.39 -18.26
CA ILE A 144 -11.05 11.93 -18.25
C ILE A 144 -11.42 11.38 -16.88
N LEU A 145 -11.00 12.03 -15.78
CA LEU A 145 -11.34 11.59 -14.44
C LEU A 145 -12.85 11.64 -14.16
N ARG A 146 -13.53 12.67 -14.67
CA ARG A 146 -14.99 12.76 -14.55
C ARG A 146 -15.70 11.68 -15.36
N ASP A 147 -15.25 11.37 -16.55
CA ASP A 147 -15.80 10.24 -17.32
C ASP A 147 -15.69 8.92 -16.53
N ALA A 148 -14.52 8.67 -15.93
CA ALA A 148 -14.33 7.49 -15.06
C ALA A 148 -15.25 7.52 -13.84
N GLN A 149 -15.45 8.68 -13.23
CA GLN A 149 -16.37 8.89 -12.10
C GLN A 149 -17.84 8.66 -12.54
N ASP A 150 -18.27 9.26 -13.64
CA ASP A 150 -19.65 9.17 -14.13
C ASP A 150 -20.00 7.73 -14.57
N ARG A 151 -19.00 6.97 -15.02
CA ARG A 151 -19.12 5.53 -15.31
C ARG A 151 -19.03 4.66 -14.05
N GLY A 152 -18.73 5.22 -12.88
CA GLY A 152 -18.80 4.56 -11.58
C GLY A 152 -17.59 3.69 -11.21
N PHE A 153 -16.44 3.84 -11.88
CA PHE A 153 -15.24 3.07 -11.56
C PHE A 153 -14.07 3.89 -11.00
N LEU A 154 -14.17 5.23 -10.91
CA LEU A 154 -13.18 6.05 -10.20
C LEU A 154 -13.31 5.83 -8.69
N THR A 155 -12.41 5.07 -8.12
CA THR A 155 -12.40 4.69 -6.69
C THR A 155 -11.97 5.84 -5.80
N ALA A 156 -10.86 6.51 -6.17
CA ALA A 156 -10.30 7.65 -5.43
C ALA A 156 -9.33 8.45 -6.29
N VAL A 157 -8.99 9.66 -5.83
CA VAL A 157 -7.96 10.50 -6.44
C VAL A 157 -6.95 10.92 -5.38
N GLN A 158 -5.68 10.64 -5.61
CA GLN A 158 -4.57 11.14 -4.79
C GLN A 158 -4.26 12.58 -5.14
N VAL A 159 -4.09 13.41 -4.14
CA VAL A 159 -3.73 14.82 -4.27
C VAL A 159 -2.28 14.99 -3.91
N ASP A 160 -1.43 15.24 -4.89
CA ASP A 160 0.02 15.30 -4.72
C ASP A 160 0.61 13.96 -4.22
N ASN A 161 1.91 13.89 -4.01
CA ASN A 161 2.56 12.67 -3.52
C ASN A 161 3.45 12.97 -2.33
N GLU A 162 3.32 12.17 -1.26
CA GLU A 162 4.23 12.07 -0.11
C GLU A 162 4.64 13.41 0.52
N CYS A 163 3.73 14.33 0.69
CA CYS A 163 3.96 15.75 1.01
C CYS A 163 4.48 16.56 -0.17
N PRO A 164 4.05 17.85 -0.32
CA PRO A 164 4.40 18.63 -1.49
C PRO A 164 5.90 18.67 -1.75
N GLY A 165 6.33 17.96 -2.76
CA GLY A 165 7.67 18.07 -3.27
C GLY A 165 8.69 17.06 -2.76
N ASP A 166 8.31 15.79 -2.74
CA ASP A 166 9.05 14.60 -2.36
C ASP A 166 9.20 14.38 -0.84
N GLY A 167 8.95 13.15 -0.38
CA GLY A 167 9.15 12.74 0.99
C GLY A 167 10.59 12.91 1.49
N PHE A 168 11.50 13.17 0.56
CA PHE A 168 12.90 13.50 0.78
C PHE A 168 13.17 14.99 1.07
N TRP A 169 12.15 15.82 1.20
CA TRP A 169 12.35 17.08 1.93
C TRP A 169 13.14 16.84 3.21
N SER A 170 12.98 15.67 3.76
CA SER A 170 13.68 15.21 4.94
C SER A 170 15.19 15.02 4.77
N TYR A 171 15.77 14.75 3.61
CA TYR A 171 17.22 14.50 3.53
C TYR A 171 18.06 15.76 3.59
N GLU A 172 17.65 16.82 2.90
CA GLU A 172 18.28 18.12 3.03
C GLU A 172 17.67 18.96 4.15
N MET A 173 16.46 18.61 4.55
CA MET A 173 15.67 19.27 5.57
C MET A 173 15.59 18.47 6.86
N ALA A 174 16.42 17.42 6.96
CA ALA A 174 16.57 16.71 8.21
C ALA A 174 16.83 17.72 9.32
N PRO A 175 16.04 17.70 10.39
CA PRO A 175 16.27 18.58 11.50
C PRO A 175 17.71 18.42 12.03
N PRO A 176 18.33 19.49 12.48
CA PRO A 176 17.82 20.84 12.46
C PRO A 176 18.31 21.57 11.20
N SER A 177 17.45 21.78 10.23
CA SER A 177 17.79 22.55 9.05
C SER A 177 16.86 23.74 8.85
N PRO A 178 17.38 24.95 8.64
CA PRO A 178 16.55 26.08 8.24
C PRO A 178 15.87 25.85 6.88
N ASN A 179 16.26 24.83 6.13
CA ASN A 179 15.66 24.47 4.84
C ASN A 179 14.35 23.65 4.96
N ARG A 180 13.75 23.52 6.14
CA ARG A 180 12.43 22.88 6.28
C ARG A 180 11.28 23.64 5.63
N VAL A 181 11.51 24.85 5.18
CA VAL A 181 10.54 25.68 4.47
C VAL A 181 11.09 26.13 3.14
N ASP A 182 10.19 26.36 2.21
CA ASP A 182 10.50 27.03 0.96
C ASP A 182 10.47 28.55 1.18
N TYR A 183 11.61 29.21 1.06
CA TYR A 183 11.74 30.66 1.24
C TYR A 183 11.30 31.49 0.05
N ASN A 184 10.87 30.86 -1.06
CA ASN A 184 10.15 31.59 -2.11
C ASN A 184 8.71 31.90 -1.71
N ASP A 185 8.14 31.13 -0.79
CA ASP A 185 6.89 31.46 -0.10
C ASP A 185 7.25 32.31 1.13
N PRO A 186 6.76 33.56 1.23
CA PRO A 186 7.28 34.52 2.22
C PRO A 186 7.11 34.04 3.65
N TRP A 187 8.21 33.76 4.32
CA TRP A 187 8.24 33.47 5.75
C TRP A 187 7.85 34.73 6.55
N PRO A 188 6.77 34.71 7.33
CA PRO A 188 6.32 35.89 8.08
C PRO A 188 7.06 36.13 9.40
N GLY A 189 7.96 35.22 9.80
CA GLY A 189 8.69 35.29 11.06
C GLY A 189 10.01 36.08 10.98
N GLU A 190 10.72 36.13 12.10
CA GLU A 190 12.05 36.71 12.17
C GLU A 190 13.03 35.94 11.27
N PRO A 191 14.02 36.62 10.68
CA PRO A 191 15.04 35.94 9.86
C PRO A 191 15.75 34.85 10.68
N MET A 192 15.84 33.66 10.09
CA MET A 192 16.60 32.57 10.73
C MET A 192 18.09 32.88 10.79
N PRO A 193 18.81 32.43 11.85
CA PRO A 193 20.24 32.53 11.90
C PRO A 193 20.90 31.87 10.69
N THR A 194 21.87 32.55 10.06
CA THR A 194 22.52 32.10 8.84
C THR A 194 23.57 31.02 9.08
N ASP A 195 23.88 30.75 10.33
CA ASP A 195 24.95 29.86 10.80
C ASP A 195 24.45 28.74 11.72
N TRP A 196 23.20 28.29 11.50
CA TRP A 196 22.67 27.12 12.19
C TRP A 196 23.52 25.86 11.91
N PRO A 197 23.82 24.97 12.89
CA PRO A 197 23.30 24.97 14.28
C PRO A 197 24.36 25.37 15.32
N THR A 198 24.89 26.51 15.32
CA THR A 198 25.95 26.88 16.30
C THR A 198 25.67 28.18 17.03
N PRO A 199 25.55 28.16 18.32
CA PRO A 199 25.29 27.04 19.21
C PRO A 199 23.80 26.65 19.22
N PRO A 200 23.43 25.42 19.66
CA PRO A 200 22.03 25.06 19.81
C PRO A 200 21.33 25.96 20.81
N PRO A 201 20.01 26.22 20.70
CA PRO A 201 19.25 26.96 21.67
C PRO A 201 19.44 26.38 23.09
N ASP A 202 19.54 27.24 24.09
CA ASP A 202 19.71 26.86 25.51
C ASP A 202 18.48 27.16 26.37
N SER A 203 17.40 27.60 25.73
CA SER A 203 16.16 27.99 26.38
C SER A 203 14.97 27.92 25.42
N HIS A 204 13.77 27.80 25.95
CA HIS A 204 12.52 27.85 25.15
C HIS A 204 12.37 29.16 24.37
N GLU A 205 12.83 30.28 24.91
CA GLU A 205 12.81 31.57 24.22
C GLU A 205 13.70 31.53 22.95
N ALA A 206 14.90 30.98 23.07
CA ALA A 206 15.82 30.82 21.94
C ALA A 206 15.36 29.76 20.94
N LEU A 207 14.61 28.75 21.38
CA LEU A 207 14.03 27.68 20.53
C LEU A 207 12.75 28.15 19.79
N ALA A 208 12.03 29.13 20.32
CA ALA A 208 10.71 29.55 19.78
C ALA A 208 10.70 29.90 18.29
N PRO A 209 11.70 30.59 17.69
CA PRO A 209 11.73 30.85 16.25
C PRO A 209 11.78 29.57 15.40
N PHE A 210 12.48 28.54 15.88
CA PHE A 210 12.61 27.26 15.18
C PHE A 210 11.32 26.45 15.24
N VAL A 211 10.64 26.46 16.38
CA VAL A 211 9.28 25.89 16.51
C VAL A 211 8.30 26.59 15.59
N ALA A 212 8.38 27.91 15.46
CA ALA A 212 7.55 28.68 14.56
C ALA A 212 7.83 28.33 13.08
N LEU A 213 9.11 28.11 12.73
CA LEU A 213 9.49 27.68 11.39
C LEU A 213 8.95 26.29 11.05
N ASP A 214 9.01 25.34 11.97
CA ASP A 214 8.48 23.98 11.76
C ASP A 214 6.96 23.99 11.60
N ARG A 215 6.24 24.80 12.38
CA ARG A 215 4.79 25.03 12.17
C ARG A 215 4.49 25.60 10.80
N TYR A 216 5.31 26.54 10.34
CA TYR A 216 5.14 27.11 9.00
C TYR A 216 5.41 26.09 7.89
N ALA A 217 6.33 25.15 8.09
CA ALA A 217 6.52 24.03 7.18
C ALA A 217 5.22 23.21 7.03
N ASP A 218 4.56 22.89 8.15
CA ASP A 218 3.24 22.22 8.10
C ASP A 218 2.20 23.09 7.35
N GLU A 219 2.15 24.40 7.60
CA GLU A 219 1.24 25.31 6.91
C GLU A 219 1.49 25.37 5.39
N GLN A 220 2.75 25.35 4.96
CA GLN A 220 3.09 25.32 3.53
C GLN A 220 2.58 24.02 2.88
N MET A 221 2.87 22.86 3.49
CA MET A 221 2.48 21.56 2.97
C MET A 221 0.96 21.37 2.95
N VAL A 222 0.31 21.54 4.11
CA VAL A 222 -1.16 21.40 4.22
C VAL A 222 -1.88 22.40 3.33
N GLY A 223 -1.40 23.64 3.26
CA GLY A 223 -1.99 24.70 2.43
C GLY A 223 -1.91 24.38 0.93
N ALA A 224 -0.82 23.77 0.46
CA ALA A 224 -0.69 23.35 -0.91
C ALA A 224 -1.66 22.21 -1.24
N VAL A 225 -1.65 21.13 -0.44
CA VAL A 225 -2.55 19.97 -0.62
C VAL A 225 -4.03 20.41 -0.56
N ALA A 226 -4.40 21.28 0.39
CA ALA A 226 -5.75 21.82 0.49
C ALA A 226 -6.16 22.60 -0.76
N THR A 227 -5.23 23.40 -1.31
CA THR A 227 -5.46 24.18 -2.54
C THR A 227 -5.70 23.24 -3.72
N TYR A 228 -4.87 22.23 -3.90
CA TYR A 228 -5.01 21.28 -5.03
C TYR A 228 -6.27 20.41 -4.87
N ALA A 229 -6.58 19.96 -3.65
CA ALA A 229 -7.81 19.25 -3.37
C ALA A 229 -9.05 20.09 -3.74
N GLN A 230 -9.06 21.38 -3.34
CA GLN A 230 -10.15 22.27 -3.68
C GLN A 230 -10.26 22.50 -5.20
N MET A 231 -9.13 22.63 -5.91
CA MET A 231 -9.13 22.73 -7.37
C MET A 231 -9.77 21.55 -8.07
N LEU A 232 -9.54 20.32 -7.58
CA LEU A 232 -10.16 19.10 -8.12
C LEU A 232 -11.67 19.08 -7.84
N ARG A 233 -12.09 19.45 -6.62
CA ARG A 233 -13.50 19.57 -6.24
C ARG A 233 -14.24 20.60 -7.08
N ASP A 234 -13.64 21.78 -7.29
CA ASP A 234 -14.22 22.86 -8.10
C ASP A 234 -14.42 22.43 -9.56
N ARG A 235 -13.67 21.45 -10.03
CA ARG A 235 -13.79 20.84 -11.37
C ARG A 235 -14.75 19.64 -11.41
N GLY A 236 -15.46 19.38 -10.31
CA GLY A 236 -16.54 18.39 -10.24
C GLY A 236 -16.06 16.98 -9.89
N ILE A 237 -14.86 16.80 -9.35
CA ILE A 237 -14.45 15.54 -8.77
C ILE A 237 -15.14 15.36 -7.42
N THR A 238 -16.02 14.35 -7.33
CA THR A 238 -16.77 13.97 -6.13
C THR A 238 -16.29 12.66 -5.53
N ALA A 239 -15.47 11.91 -6.27
CA ALA A 239 -14.77 10.74 -5.73
C ALA A 239 -13.94 11.14 -4.49
N PRO A 240 -13.72 10.21 -3.55
CA PRO A 240 -12.86 10.45 -2.39
C PRO A 240 -11.49 10.98 -2.82
N LEU A 241 -11.04 12.05 -2.17
CA LEU A 241 -9.69 12.56 -2.31
C LEU A 241 -8.85 12.08 -1.13
N PHE A 242 -7.62 11.72 -1.37
CA PHE A 242 -6.65 11.40 -0.32
C PHE A 242 -5.29 11.99 -0.62
N HIS A 243 -4.50 12.17 0.42
CA HIS A 243 -3.06 12.37 0.33
C HIS A 243 -2.37 11.19 0.98
N ASP A 244 -1.20 10.84 0.50
CA ASP A 244 -0.40 9.77 1.10
C ASP A 244 0.81 10.32 1.85
N MET A 245 1.21 9.57 2.87
CA MET A 245 2.37 9.90 3.69
C MET A 245 3.46 8.89 3.41
N CYS A 246 4.66 9.39 3.14
CA CYS A 246 5.84 8.56 3.02
C CYS A 246 6.06 7.71 4.28
N CYS A 247 6.58 6.54 4.06
CA CYS A 247 7.19 5.73 5.10
C CYS A 247 8.69 6.00 5.08
N GLY A 248 9.30 6.06 6.21
CA GLY A 248 10.72 6.20 6.27
C GLY A 248 11.23 6.17 7.70
N ARG A 249 12.55 6.24 7.85
CA ARG A 249 13.27 6.32 9.12
C ARG A 249 12.71 7.40 10.06
N TRP A 250 12.02 8.37 9.50
CA TRP A 250 11.39 9.51 10.16
C TRP A 250 10.15 9.16 10.97
N GLU A 251 9.62 7.98 10.79
CA GLU A 251 8.41 7.54 11.46
C GLU A 251 8.61 7.13 12.92
N ILE A 252 9.87 6.93 13.30
CA ILE A 252 10.29 6.75 14.70
C ILE A 252 10.63 8.12 15.33
N GLY A 253 10.86 9.13 14.50
CA GLY A 253 11.10 10.51 14.89
C GLY A 253 9.82 11.35 14.95
N PRO A 254 9.95 12.68 15.08
CA PRO A 254 8.84 13.60 14.89
C PRO A 254 8.22 13.44 13.51
N MET A 255 6.90 13.50 13.42
CA MET A 255 6.21 13.40 12.12
C MET A 255 6.65 14.54 11.20
N VAL A 256 6.88 14.21 9.92
CA VAL A 256 7.35 15.20 8.93
C VAL A 256 6.30 16.23 8.55
N ALA A 257 5.02 15.91 8.74
CA ALA A 257 3.89 16.79 8.46
C ALA A 257 2.73 16.57 9.43
N ASP A 258 1.82 17.52 9.49
CA ASP A 258 0.59 17.42 10.27
C ASP A 258 -0.43 16.49 9.56
N MET A 259 -0.37 15.19 9.90
CA MET A 259 -1.25 14.16 9.34
C MET A 259 -2.73 14.48 9.54
N GLY A 260 -3.10 15.02 10.69
CA GLY A 260 -4.49 15.37 10.96
C GLY A 260 -4.99 16.52 10.07
N ALA A 261 -4.17 17.54 9.89
CA ALA A 261 -4.49 18.65 9.01
C ALA A 261 -4.54 18.22 7.52
N LEU A 262 -3.65 17.33 7.09
CA LEU A 262 -3.68 16.73 5.75
C LEU A 262 -4.95 15.90 5.53
N ALA A 263 -5.33 15.06 6.51
CA ALA A 263 -6.59 14.31 6.46
C ALA A 263 -7.81 15.23 6.35
N GLN A 264 -7.83 16.36 7.06
CA GLN A 264 -8.90 17.35 6.93
C GLN A 264 -8.91 18.04 5.56
N ALA A 265 -7.74 18.31 4.97
CA ALA A 265 -7.64 18.96 3.67
C ALA A 265 -8.22 18.11 2.52
N THR A 266 -7.98 16.81 2.55
CA THR A 266 -8.42 15.87 1.52
C THR A 266 -9.69 15.09 1.89
N GLY A 267 -9.95 14.88 3.17
CA GLY A 267 -11.00 14.04 3.73
C GLY A 267 -10.54 12.61 4.01
N TRP A 268 -9.39 12.20 3.48
CA TRP A 268 -8.82 10.87 3.65
C TRP A 268 -7.30 10.93 3.61
N LEU A 269 -6.63 10.01 4.31
CA LEU A 269 -5.19 9.91 4.36
C LEU A 269 -4.74 8.47 4.10
N GLY A 270 -3.76 8.32 3.21
CA GLY A 270 -3.04 7.07 2.99
C GLY A 270 -1.74 7.03 3.79
N SER A 271 -1.24 5.83 4.04
CA SER A 271 0.02 5.60 4.72
C SER A 271 0.85 4.57 3.96
N ASN A 272 1.88 5.05 3.28
CA ASN A 272 2.81 4.18 2.56
C ASN A 272 3.61 3.31 3.53
N VAL A 273 3.91 2.07 3.12
CA VAL A 273 4.67 1.12 3.92
C VAL A 273 5.67 0.41 3.02
N TYR A 274 6.95 0.68 3.25
CA TYR A 274 8.04 0.02 2.55
C TYR A 274 8.76 -0.92 3.52
N ALA A 275 8.34 -2.19 3.53
CA ALA A 275 9.09 -3.25 4.16
C ALA A 275 10.12 -3.75 3.15
N GLU A 276 11.30 -3.23 3.22
CA GLU A 276 12.42 -3.78 2.50
C GLU A 276 12.79 -5.14 3.09
N ASP A 277 13.35 -6.04 2.28
CA ASP A 277 13.73 -7.37 2.77
C ASP A 277 14.73 -7.22 3.93
N LEU A 278 14.23 -7.44 5.14
CA LEU A 278 15.02 -7.40 6.38
C LEU A 278 16.24 -8.34 6.35
N ARG A 279 16.35 -9.18 5.33
CA ARG A 279 17.47 -10.08 5.08
C ARG A 279 18.43 -9.60 4.01
N ASP A 280 18.10 -8.54 3.27
CA ASP A 280 19.03 -7.97 2.30
C ASP A 280 20.07 -7.12 3.04
N PRO A 281 21.34 -7.59 3.15
CA PRO A 281 22.40 -6.84 3.83
C PRO A 281 22.72 -5.52 3.13
N PHE A 282 22.21 -5.30 1.91
CA PHE A 282 22.36 -4.06 1.17
C PHE A 282 21.47 -2.96 1.74
N PHE A 283 20.28 -3.31 2.23
CA PHE A 283 19.35 -2.37 2.87
C PHE A 283 19.57 -2.26 4.38
N LEU A 284 20.21 -3.23 5.02
CA LEU A 284 20.64 -3.12 6.43
C LEU A 284 21.65 -1.98 6.67
N HIS A 285 22.29 -1.48 5.63
CA HIS A 285 23.17 -0.32 5.67
C HIS A 285 22.60 0.91 4.92
N GLY A 286 21.42 0.78 4.32
CA GLY A 286 20.68 1.87 3.68
C GLY A 286 19.77 2.56 4.67
N GLU A 287 19.30 3.69 4.28
CA GLU A 287 18.56 4.72 5.00
C GLU A 287 17.29 4.27 5.73
N TYR A 288 16.82 3.02 5.55
CA TYR A 288 15.57 2.46 6.08
C TYR A 288 15.75 1.24 7.00
N GLY A 289 16.90 1.04 7.59
CA GLY A 289 17.23 -0.15 8.39
C GLY A 289 16.37 -0.35 9.64
N TYR A 290 15.12 -0.79 9.48
CA TYR A 290 14.30 -1.26 10.59
C TYR A 290 14.70 -2.66 11.02
N SER A 291 14.75 -2.92 12.33
CA SER A 291 14.62 -4.27 12.84
C SER A 291 13.19 -4.79 12.55
N PHE A 292 13.02 -6.12 12.48
CA PHE A 292 11.69 -6.71 12.35
C PHE A 292 10.71 -6.21 13.44
N GLU A 293 11.20 -6.03 14.66
CA GLU A 293 10.40 -5.52 15.78
C GLU A 293 9.94 -4.09 15.56
N GLU A 294 10.83 -3.20 15.11
CA GLU A 294 10.48 -1.80 14.80
C GLU A 294 9.46 -1.71 13.68
N TYR A 295 9.65 -2.49 12.61
CA TYR A 295 8.72 -2.53 11.50
C TYR A 295 7.31 -3.01 11.91
N VAL A 296 7.24 -4.07 12.71
CA VAL A 296 5.97 -4.58 13.24
C VAL A 296 5.29 -3.54 14.12
N HIS A 297 6.03 -2.86 15.01
CA HIS A 297 5.46 -1.83 15.87
C HIS A 297 4.95 -0.63 15.08
N TYR A 298 5.66 -0.23 14.04
CA TYR A 298 5.22 0.79 13.09
C TYR A 298 3.88 0.41 12.44
N CYS A 299 3.76 -0.81 11.93
CA CYS A 299 2.53 -1.35 11.36
C CYS A 299 1.38 -1.44 12.38
N TRP A 300 1.65 -1.41 13.68
CA TRP A 300 0.63 -1.38 14.74
C TRP A 300 0.10 0.03 15.01
N TRP A 301 0.97 0.99 15.12
CA TRP A 301 0.64 2.34 15.58
C TRP A 301 0.01 3.22 14.49
N ARG A 302 0.64 3.30 13.33
CA ARG A 302 0.28 4.27 12.29
C ARG A 302 -1.10 4.04 11.65
N PRO A 303 -1.49 2.82 11.27
CA PRO A 303 -2.83 2.58 10.74
C PRO A 303 -3.94 2.97 11.72
N ARG A 304 -3.69 2.87 13.03
CA ARG A 304 -4.64 3.26 14.08
C ARG A 304 -4.79 4.77 14.19
N LEU A 305 -3.70 5.52 14.04
CA LEU A 305 -3.79 6.97 13.93
C LEU A 305 -4.58 7.37 12.68
N VAL A 306 -4.26 6.81 11.51
CA VAL A 306 -4.99 7.06 10.25
C VAL A 306 -6.48 6.76 10.41
N ARG A 307 -6.82 5.65 11.05
CA ARG A 307 -8.22 5.29 11.36
C ARG A 307 -8.94 6.39 12.16
N SER A 308 -8.29 6.94 13.17
CA SER A 308 -8.89 7.97 14.03
C SER A 308 -9.09 9.30 13.30
N LEU A 309 -8.23 9.60 12.33
CA LEU A 309 -8.28 10.86 11.56
C LEU A 309 -9.31 10.83 10.43
N ALA A 310 -9.61 9.64 9.89
CA ALA A 310 -10.54 9.47 8.76
C ALA A 310 -11.43 8.21 8.94
N PRO A 311 -12.28 8.15 9.98
CA PRO A 311 -13.02 6.94 10.37
C PRO A 311 -14.05 6.48 9.33
N GLU A 312 -14.49 7.38 8.45
CA GLU A 312 -15.46 7.09 7.38
C GLU A 312 -14.84 6.37 6.18
N HIS A 313 -13.49 6.33 6.10
CA HIS A 313 -12.76 5.71 5.01
C HIS A 313 -12.01 4.45 5.47
N PRO A 314 -11.68 3.53 4.56
CA PRO A 314 -10.79 2.41 4.88
C PRO A 314 -9.41 2.93 5.27
N VAL A 315 -8.71 2.21 6.14
CA VAL A 315 -7.28 2.43 6.34
C VAL A 315 -6.56 1.90 5.10
N PHE A 316 -5.96 2.81 4.35
CA PHE A 316 -5.37 2.53 3.06
C PHE A 316 -3.85 2.67 3.10
N THR A 317 -3.16 1.67 2.55
CA THR A 317 -1.75 1.73 2.24
C THR A 317 -1.60 1.91 0.71
N PRO A 318 -1.46 3.16 0.23
CA PRO A 318 -1.38 3.50 -1.19
C PRO A 318 -0.18 2.92 -1.89
N GLU A 319 0.90 2.71 -1.13
CA GLU A 319 2.11 2.08 -1.60
C GLU A 319 2.63 1.12 -0.55
N ILE A 320 2.66 -0.16 -0.93
CA ILE A 320 3.39 -1.17 -0.20
C ILE A 320 4.37 -1.83 -1.16
N SER A 321 5.63 -1.85 -0.77
CA SER A 321 6.68 -2.38 -1.63
C SER A 321 6.41 -3.83 -2.02
N ALA A 322 6.35 -4.11 -3.31
CA ALA A 322 6.28 -5.47 -3.84
C ALA A 322 7.48 -6.33 -3.42
N VAL A 323 8.56 -5.69 -2.99
CA VAL A 323 9.82 -6.31 -2.54
C VAL A 323 9.75 -6.79 -1.10
N ALA A 324 8.74 -6.37 -0.34
CA ALA A 324 8.55 -6.71 1.08
C ALA A 324 8.33 -8.21 1.39
N ASP A 325 8.43 -9.03 0.40
CA ASP A 325 8.49 -10.49 0.36
C ASP A 325 7.65 -11.21 1.45
N LEU A 326 8.23 -11.43 2.63
CA LEU A 326 7.58 -12.21 3.70
C LEU A 326 6.66 -11.39 4.61
N TYR A 327 6.73 -10.08 4.57
CA TYR A 327 6.08 -9.19 5.54
C TYR A 327 5.08 -8.22 4.92
N LEU A 328 4.73 -8.44 3.66
CA LEU A 328 3.76 -7.63 2.90
C LEU A 328 2.41 -7.48 3.62
N HIS A 329 2.05 -8.44 4.47
CA HIS A 329 0.80 -8.45 5.21
C HIS A 329 0.90 -7.85 6.62
N ALA A 330 2.06 -7.32 7.03
CA ALA A 330 2.24 -6.74 8.37
C ALA A 330 1.27 -5.58 8.68
N PRO A 331 0.92 -4.67 7.75
CA PRO A 331 -0.01 -3.60 8.06
C PRO A 331 -1.43 -4.06 8.48
N LEU A 332 -1.79 -5.32 8.22
CA LEU A 332 -3.04 -5.92 8.75
C LEU A 332 -3.12 -5.87 10.27
N ILE A 333 -1.96 -5.91 10.97
CA ILE A 333 -1.86 -5.84 12.43
C ILE A 333 -2.53 -4.57 12.96
N GLY A 334 -2.25 -3.43 12.35
CA GLY A 334 -2.79 -2.13 12.74
C GLY A 334 -4.22 -1.88 12.26
N GLY A 335 -4.76 -2.77 11.44
CA GLY A 335 -6.11 -2.66 10.93
C GLY A 335 -6.20 -2.03 9.53
N THR A 336 -5.14 -2.15 8.71
CA THR A 336 -5.22 -1.76 7.30
C THR A 336 -6.27 -2.60 6.57
N ASP A 337 -7.10 -1.95 5.77
CA ASP A 337 -8.24 -2.55 5.06
C ASP A 337 -8.00 -2.67 3.56
N ALA A 338 -7.25 -1.71 2.98
CA ALA A 338 -6.99 -1.63 1.55
C ALA A 338 -5.50 -1.47 1.29
N PHE A 339 -5.01 -2.13 0.23
CA PHE A 339 -3.61 -2.12 -0.17
C PHE A 339 -3.46 -1.81 -1.64
N CYS A 340 -2.38 -1.11 -1.99
CA CYS A 340 -1.89 -1.01 -3.34
C CYS A 340 -0.45 -1.51 -3.40
N VAL A 341 -0.24 -2.63 -4.10
CA VAL A 341 1.10 -3.17 -4.30
C VAL A 341 1.85 -2.31 -5.31
N TYR A 342 2.94 -1.69 -4.86
CA TYR A 342 3.75 -0.74 -5.60
C TYR A 342 5.13 -1.35 -5.90
N VAL A 343 5.50 -1.49 -7.13
CA VAL A 343 4.83 -1.44 -8.41
C VAL A 343 4.66 -2.86 -8.95
N LEU A 344 3.61 -3.12 -9.73
CA LEU A 344 3.33 -4.47 -10.24
C LEU A 344 4.38 -4.96 -11.24
N HIS A 345 4.94 -4.07 -12.06
CA HIS A 345 5.77 -4.46 -13.20
C HIS A 345 7.14 -3.79 -13.19
N GLN A 346 8.12 -4.50 -13.75
CA GLN A 346 9.42 -3.94 -14.08
C GLN A 346 9.32 -2.98 -15.27
N VAL A 347 10.30 -2.11 -15.38
CA VAL A 347 10.45 -1.18 -16.51
C VAL A 347 11.50 -1.70 -17.45
N PRO A 348 11.30 -1.61 -18.79
CA PRO A 348 12.34 -1.93 -19.76
C PRO A 348 13.61 -1.11 -19.52
N GLU A 349 14.79 -1.74 -19.64
CA GLU A 349 16.08 -1.08 -19.44
C GLU A 349 16.33 0.09 -20.41
N ASP A 350 15.66 0.09 -21.55
CA ASP A 350 15.72 1.10 -22.60
C ASP A 350 14.59 2.13 -22.55
N ALA A 351 13.81 2.16 -21.48
CA ALA A 351 12.73 3.13 -21.32
C ALA A 351 13.32 4.55 -21.22
N PRO A 352 12.93 5.47 -22.12
CA PRO A 352 13.69 6.71 -22.34
C PRO A 352 13.58 7.77 -21.26
N ASP A 353 12.65 7.66 -20.31
CA ASP A 353 12.32 8.72 -19.36
C ASP A 353 12.47 8.28 -17.89
N VAL A 354 13.34 7.33 -17.68
CA VAL A 354 13.57 6.83 -16.34
C VAL A 354 14.67 7.66 -15.73
N GLY A 355 14.33 8.48 -14.73
CA GLY A 355 15.30 9.05 -13.81
C GLY A 355 16.10 7.94 -13.11
N SER A 356 16.61 8.15 -11.93
CA SER A 356 17.19 7.08 -11.13
C SER A 356 16.10 6.06 -10.79
N TYR A 357 15.91 5.04 -11.63
CA TYR A 357 14.92 4.01 -11.37
C TYR A 357 15.43 3.10 -10.25
N PRO A 358 14.72 3.00 -9.13
CA PRO A 358 15.25 2.27 -8.00
C PRO A 358 15.36 0.79 -8.30
N ARG A 359 16.33 0.16 -7.69
CA ARG A 359 16.59 -1.27 -7.79
C ARG A 359 15.37 -2.13 -7.48
N TRP A 360 14.51 -1.69 -6.52
CA TRP A 360 13.30 -2.41 -6.16
C TRP A 360 12.31 -2.56 -7.33
N ALA A 361 12.27 -1.62 -8.26
CA ALA A 361 11.41 -1.74 -9.42
C ALA A 361 11.95 -2.78 -10.44
N SER A 362 13.26 -3.06 -10.45
CA SER A 362 13.82 -4.16 -11.23
C SER A 362 13.44 -5.54 -10.69
N GLU A 363 12.89 -5.60 -9.48
CA GLU A 363 12.47 -6.81 -8.80
C GLU A 363 10.95 -6.92 -8.66
N ALA A 364 10.20 -6.07 -9.36
CA ALA A 364 8.74 -6.08 -9.35
C ALA A 364 8.15 -7.44 -9.80
N PRO A 365 6.93 -7.78 -9.36
CA PRO A 365 6.29 -9.07 -9.56
C PRO A 365 6.16 -9.53 -11.01
N VAL A 366 6.02 -8.59 -11.95
CA VAL A 366 5.87 -8.87 -13.39
C VAL A 366 7.04 -8.24 -14.14
N ARG A 367 7.76 -9.03 -14.91
CA ARG A 367 8.85 -8.55 -15.75
C ARG A 367 8.34 -7.62 -16.85
N ALA A 368 9.24 -6.82 -17.41
CA ALA A 368 8.93 -5.91 -18.51
C ALA A 368 8.36 -6.63 -19.77
N ASP A 369 8.70 -7.90 -19.95
CA ASP A 369 8.18 -8.76 -21.03
C ASP A 369 6.86 -9.46 -20.66
N GLY A 370 6.35 -9.28 -19.45
CA GLY A 370 5.12 -9.89 -18.94
C GLY A 370 5.30 -11.26 -18.28
N GLU A 371 6.53 -11.77 -18.21
CA GLU A 371 6.83 -12.96 -17.42
C GLU A 371 6.72 -12.68 -15.91
N LEU A 372 6.50 -13.71 -15.13
CA LEU A 372 6.25 -13.57 -13.69
C LEU A 372 7.48 -13.87 -12.86
N GLU A 373 7.74 -13.00 -11.88
CA GLU A 373 8.74 -13.20 -10.87
C GLU A 373 8.15 -13.89 -9.63
N ARG A 374 9.00 -14.46 -8.78
CA ARG A 374 8.58 -15.17 -7.57
C ARG A 374 7.72 -14.31 -6.63
N ARG A 375 7.98 -13.02 -6.57
CA ARG A 375 7.25 -12.05 -5.75
C ARG A 375 5.79 -11.87 -6.15
N PHE A 376 5.42 -12.25 -7.35
CA PHE A 376 4.03 -12.28 -7.78
C PHE A 376 3.15 -13.09 -6.83
N TRP A 377 3.60 -14.26 -6.41
CA TRP A 377 2.81 -15.12 -5.51
C TRP A 377 2.77 -14.59 -4.09
N ASN A 378 3.80 -13.89 -3.62
CA ASN A 378 3.77 -13.27 -2.30
C ASN A 378 2.69 -12.17 -2.21
N GLY A 379 2.62 -11.27 -3.19
CA GLY A 379 1.54 -10.29 -3.26
C GLY A 379 0.17 -10.95 -3.43
N LYS A 380 0.10 -11.99 -4.26
CA LYS A 380 -1.13 -12.76 -4.46
C LYS A 380 -1.64 -13.41 -3.17
N THR A 381 -0.77 -13.87 -2.26
CA THR A 381 -1.20 -14.42 -0.97
C THR A 381 -1.97 -13.40 -0.15
N LEU A 382 -1.50 -12.15 -0.10
CA LEU A 382 -2.19 -11.06 0.59
C LEU A 382 -3.55 -10.77 -0.04
N LEU A 383 -3.58 -10.58 -1.36
CA LEU A 383 -4.81 -10.21 -2.05
C LEU A 383 -5.87 -11.32 -2.01
N LEU A 384 -5.45 -12.59 -2.07
CA LEU A 384 -6.34 -13.74 -1.93
C LEU A 384 -6.97 -13.80 -0.53
N TRP A 385 -6.18 -13.56 0.51
CA TRP A 385 -6.67 -13.53 1.88
C TRP A 385 -7.65 -12.37 2.11
N GLN A 386 -7.38 -11.19 1.54
CA GLN A 386 -8.31 -10.06 1.59
C GLN A 386 -9.62 -10.36 0.85
N GLU A 387 -9.54 -11.06 -0.30
CA GLU A 387 -10.74 -11.48 -1.04
C GLU A 387 -11.62 -12.40 -0.18
N ALA A 388 -11.02 -13.34 0.53
CA ALA A 388 -11.74 -14.23 1.45
C ALA A 388 -12.40 -13.48 2.62
N GLY A 389 -11.73 -12.47 3.17
CA GLY A 389 -12.28 -11.61 4.21
C GLY A 389 -13.43 -10.73 3.73
N GLY A 390 -13.34 -10.25 2.48
CA GLY A 390 -14.36 -9.49 1.81
C GLY A 390 -14.89 -8.31 2.63
N GLU A 391 -16.18 -8.11 2.63
CA GLU A 391 -16.84 -7.02 3.33
C GLU A 391 -16.75 -7.15 4.87
N ARG A 392 -16.66 -8.38 5.39
CA ARG A 392 -16.49 -8.64 6.83
C ARG A 392 -15.16 -8.10 7.35
N LEU A 393 -14.08 -8.30 6.62
CA LEU A 393 -12.78 -7.69 6.95
C LEU A 393 -12.88 -6.16 6.89
N ALA A 394 -13.51 -5.61 5.85
CA ALA A 394 -13.67 -4.18 5.66
C ALA A 394 -14.40 -3.48 6.81
N THR A 395 -15.43 -4.13 7.32
CA THR A 395 -16.26 -3.58 8.41
C THR A 395 -15.76 -3.95 9.79
N SER A 396 -14.81 -4.90 9.90
CA SER A 396 -14.27 -5.33 11.18
C SER A 396 -13.57 -4.18 11.92
N ARG A 397 -13.54 -4.27 13.24
CA ARG A 397 -12.92 -3.27 14.11
C ARG A 397 -11.96 -3.92 15.10
N VAL A 398 -10.86 -3.24 15.34
CA VAL A 398 -9.99 -3.52 16.49
C VAL A 398 -10.70 -2.96 17.71
N PRO A 399 -11.02 -3.77 18.74
CA PRO A 399 -11.55 -3.24 19.98
C PRO A 399 -10.43 -2.58 20.77
N ALA A 400 -10.71 -1.44 21.39
CA ALA A 400 -9.72 -0.75 22.21
C ALA A 400 -10.35 -0.15 23.46
N ASP A 401 -9.85 -0.56 24.64
CA ASP A 401 -10.17 0.06 25.93
C ASP A 401 -9.18 1.17 26.29
N VAL A 402 -8.08 1.33 25.51
CA VAL A 402 -7.01 2.29 25.72
C VAL A 402 -6.90 3.23 24.52
N ALA A 403 -6.83 4.53 24.77
CA ALA A 403 -6.45 5.52 23.77
C ALA A 403 -5.05 6.07 24.09
N LEU A 404 -4.16 6.05 23.11
CA LEU A 404 -2.90 6.78 23.13
C LEU A 404 -3.11 8.16 22.53
N VAL A 405 -2.76 9.19 23.26
CA VAL A 405 -2.87 10.56 22.76
C VAL A 405 -1.62 10.91 21.94
N TYR A 406 -1.86 11.38 20.72
CA TYR A 406 -0.85 11.99 19.88
C TYR A 406 -1.05 13.50 19.82
N ARG A 407 0.02 14.30 19.90
CA ARG A 407 -0.03 15.76 19.84
C ARG A 407 1.07 16.29 18.94
N ARG A 408 0.69 16.92 17.84
CA ARG A 408 1.64 17.51 16.89
C ARG A 408 2.41 18.72 17.46
N ASP A 409 1.72 19.59 18.21
CA ASP A 409 2.29 20.86 18.68
C ASP A 409 3.62 20.74 19.43
N PRO A 410 3.78 19.83 20.42
CA PRO A 410 5.07 19.67 21.10
C PRO A 410 6.17 19.10 20.19
N GLU A 411 5.82 18.34 19.18
CA GLU A 411 6.80 17.74 18.25
C GLU A 411 7.57 18.78 17.44
N HIS A 412 6.97 19.93 17.18
CA HIS A 412 7.68 21.02 16.50
C HIS A 412 8.96 21.44 17.23
N ALA A 413 9.00 21.34 18.56
CA ALA A 413 10.22 21.54 19.33
C ALA A 413 11.18 20.35 19.19
N ALA A 414 10.65 19.13 19.34
CA ALA A 414 11.43 17.90 19.31
C ALA A 414 12.11 17.66 17.94
N THR A 415 11.51 18.13 16.85
CA THR A 415 12.10 18.12 15.51
C THR A 415 13.54 18.67 15.51
N TRP A 416 13.82 19.67 16.31
CA TRP A 416 15.14 20.32 16.40
C TRP A 416 16.14 19.60 17.29
N ALA A 417 15.72 18.57 18.02
CA ALA A 417 16.57 17.82 18.95
C ALA A 417 16.99 16.43 18.43
N GLU A 418 16.32 15.90 17.42
CA GLU A 418 16.46 14.49 17.02
C GLU A 418 17.60 14.23 16.02
N VAL A 419 18.38 15.23 15.60
CA VAL A 419 19.41 15.06 14.58
C VAL A 419 20.78 14.78 15.15
N ASP A 420 21.39 13.73 14.66
CA ASP A 420 22.77 13.35 14.97
C ASP A 420 23.77 14.48 14.64
N GLY A 421 24.40 14.99 15.67
CA GLY A 421 25.54 15.90 15.57
C GLY A 421 25.24 17.39 15.42
N ALA A 422 23.97 17.80 15.32
CA ALA A 422 23.59 19.20 15.10
C ALA A 422 22.83 19.85 16.27
N GLY A 423 22.46 19.07 17.28
CA GLY A 423 21.69 19.50 18.43
C GLY A 423 22.47 19.46 19.73
N TRP A 424 21.75 19.30 20.83
CA TRP A 424 22.32 19.17 22.16
C TRP A 424 23.07 17.85 22.33
N PRO A 425 24.23 17.86 22.98
CA PRO A 425 24.94 16.61 23.26
C PRO A 425 24.10 15.71 24.18
N PRO A 426 24.30 14.37 24.10
CA PRO A 426 23.65 13.44 25.01
C PRO A 426 23.88 13.84 26.50
N GLY A 427 22.81 13.90 27.29
CA GLY A 427 22.83 14.30 28.69
C GLY A 427 22.80 15.81 28.93
N ASP A 428 22.61 16.63 27.90
CA ASP A 428 22.25 18.04 28.10
C ASP A 428 20.83 18.14 28.65
N PRO A 429 20.61 18.78 29.80
CA PRO A 429 19.30 18.80 30.47
C PRO A 429 18.20 19.45 29.63
N PHE A 430 18.51 20.53 28.90
CA PHE A 430 17.54 21.21 28.07
C PHE A 430 17.25 20.39 26.78
N GLY A 431 18.30 19.84 26.18
CA GLY A 431 18.14 18.93 25.03
C GLY A 431 17.32 17.68 25.37
N ASP A 432 17.51 17.12 26.57
CA ASP A 432 16.69 15.97 27.03
C ASP A 432 15.23 16.37 27.27
N GLU A 433 14.98 17.59 27.80
CA GLU A 433 13.62 18.13 27.91
C GLU A 433 12.96 18.29 26.53
N VAL A 434 13.67 18.86 25.55
CA VAL A 434 13.14 19.05 24.19
C VAL A 434 12.90 17.72 23.50
N ARG A 435 13.81 16.76 23.59
CA ARG A 435 13.59 15.39 23.08
C ARG A 435 12.35 14.74 23.70
N ALA A 436 12.11 15.03 24.98
CA ALA A 436 10.92 14.54 25.67
C ALA A 436 9.60 15.11 25.13
N MET A 437 9.63 16.16 24.31
CA MET A 437 8.46 16.72 23.61
C MET A 437 8.05 15.93 22.37
N ASN A 438 8.84 14.94 21.92
CA ASN A 438 8.46 14.05 20.84
C ASN A 438 7.31 13.13 21.27
N THR A 439 6.09 13.59 21.02
CA THR A 439 4.87 12.88 21.43
C THR A 439 4.60 11.66 20.56
N GLY A 440 4.97 11.69 19.29
CA GLY A 440 4.86 10.53 18.40
C GLY A 440 5.72 9.38 18.87
N ARG A 441 7.01 9.62 19.17
CA ARG A 441 7.91 8.61 19.72
C ARG A 441 7.41 8.06 21.05
N ARG A 442 6.97 8.93 21.97
CA ARG A 442 6.43 8.50 23.27
C ARG A 442 5.16 7.66 23.12
N SER A 443 4.28 8.06 22.22
CA SER A 443 3.08 7.27 21.90
C SER A 443 3.45 5.91 21.30
N GLN A 444 4.48 5.84 20.45
CA GLN A 444 4.99 4.57 19.93
C GLN A 444 5.63 3.69 21.03
N GLU A 445 6.40 4.26 21.94
CA GLU A 445 6.96 3.52 23.09
C GLU A 445 5.85 2.97 23.99
N GLN A 446 4.78 3.73 24.23
CA GLN A 446 3.58 3.26 24.92
C GLN A 446 2.87 2.15 24.14
N ALA A 447 2.74 2.30 22.80
CA ALA A 447 2.19 1.26 21.93
C ALA A 447 2.99 -0.05 22.03
N GLN A 448 4.32 0.02 22.03
CA GLN A 448 5.18 -1.16 22.21
C GLN A 448 4.93 -1.84 23.57
N ALA A 449 4.76 -1.07 24.64
CA ALA A 449 4.45 -1.61 25.97
C ALA A 449 3.08 -2.31 25.97
N LEU A 450 2.07 -1.71 25.35
CA LEU A 450 0.72 -2.30 25.22
C LEU A 450 0.73 -3.56 24.36
N VAL A 451 1.46 -3.56 23.24
CA VAL A 451 1.62 -4.75 22.39
C VAL A 451 2.23 -5.90 23.19
N ARG A 452 3.31 -5.66 23.94
CA ARG A 452 3.93 -6.67 24.81
C ARG A 452 2.99 -7.13 25.93
N ALA A 453 2.12 -6.27 26.43
CA ALA A 453 1.05 -6.63 27.37
C ALA A 453 -0.14 -7.30 26.67
N GLN A 454 -0.15 -7.34 25.34
CA GLN A 454 -1.25 -7.86 24.49
C GLN A 454 -2.57 -7.10 24.73
N ILE A 455 -2.48 -5.79 24.88
CA ILE A 455 -3.61 -4.87 25.07
C ILE A 455 -3.78 -4.04 23.81
N GLU A 456 -4.96 -4.09 23.22
CA GLU A 456 -5.31 -3.30 22.05
C GLU A 456 -5.54 -1.83 22.42
N PHE A 457 -5.23 -0.95 21.49
CA PHE A 457 -5.31 0.50 21.70
C PHE A 457 -5.70 1.22 20.41
N ASP A 458 -6.25 2.42 20.55
CA ASP A 458 -6.37 3.40 19.47
C ASP A 458 -5.31 4.50 19.64
N VAL A 459 -4.98 5.19 18.55
CA VAL A 459 -4.13 6.39 18.57
C VAL A 459 -5.00 7.57 18.16
N VAL A 460 -5.09 8.59 19.00
CA VAL A 460 -6.02 9.70 18.84
C VAL A 460 -5.29 11.04 18.86
N ASP A 461 -5.50 11.85 17.82
CA ASP A 461 -5.16 13.27 17.85
C ASP A 461 -6.38 14.07 18.34
N PRO A 462 -6.31 14.66 19.55
CA PRO A 462 -7.46 15.36 20.14
C PRO A 462 -7.98 16.54 19.34
N ARG A 463 -7.18 17.11 18.45
CA ARG A 463 -7.59 18.25 17.60
C ARG A 463 -8.68 17.88 16.60
N PHE A 464 -8.71 16.60 16.19
CA PHE A 464 -9.59 16.07 15.14
C PHE A 464 -10.60 15.04 15.67
N ALA A 465 -10.51 14.69 16.94
CA ALA A 465 -11.43 13.76 17.58
C ALA A 465 -12.80 14.42 17.91
N PRO A 466 -13.91 13.67 17.89
CA PRO A 466 -15.22 14.19 18.27
C PRO A 466 -15.25 14.66 19.73
N ASP A 467 -16.12 15.62 20.05
CA ASP A 467 -16.31 16.08 21.42
C ASP A 467 -16.63 14.93 22.38
N GLY A 468 -15.87 14.83 23.47
CA GLY A 468 -16.07 13.82 24.50
C GLY A 468 -15.59 12.41 24.10
N TRP A 469 -14.73 12.29 23.10
CA TRP A 469 -14.14 11.05 22.61
C TRP A 469 -13.52 10.19 23.74
N GLN A 470 -12.98 10.83 24.77
CA GLN A 470 -12.35 10.14 25.91
C GLN A 470 -13.30 9.15 26.62
N ARG A 471 -14.63 9.37 26.53
CA ARG A 471 -15.63 8.51 27.19
C ARG A 471 -15.76 7.13 26.53
N ALA A 472 -15.19 6.96 25.35
CA ALA A 472 -15.17 5.68 24.65
C ALA A 472 -14.12 4.71 25.23
N TYR A 473 -13.19 5.20 26.04
CA TYR A 473 -12.05 4.44 26.54
C TYR A 473 -12.06 4.33 28.05
N ALA A 474 -11.59 3.20 28.57
CA ALA A 474 -11.36 3.01 30.01
C ALA A 474 -10.10 3.78 30.47
N HIS A 475 -9.10 3.89 29.59
CA HIS A 475 -7.86 4.60 29.83
C HIS A 475 -7.51 5.52 28.68
N VAL A 476 -7.14 6.74 28.99
CA VAL A 476 -6.60 7.71 28.05
C VAL A 476 -5.18 8.05 28.52
N LEU A 477 -4.18 7.72 27.74
CA LEU A 477 -2.78 7.86 28.08
C LEU A 477 -2.19 9.08 27.36
N GLU A 478 -1.77 10.08 28.12
CA GLU A 478 -0.95 11.17 27.59
C GLU A 478 0.48 10.66 27.31
N PRO A 479 1.23 11.31 26.39
CA PRO A 479 2.59 10.91 26.08
C PRO A 479 3.49 10.86 27.33
N GLY A 480 3.98 9.66 27.66
CA GLY A 480 4.80 9.41 28.83
C GLY A 480 4.09 8.79 30.03
N ASP A 481 2.77 8.63 29.98
CA ASP A 481 2.04 7.86 30.98
C ASP A 481 2.43 6.37 30.93
N ALA A 482 2.37 5.68 32.06
CA ALA A 482 2.62 4.25 32.11
C ALA A 482 1.48 3.47 31.43
N ALA A 483 1.84 2.53 30.58
CA ALA A 483 0.86 1.62 29.99
C ALA A 483 0.24 0.69 31.06
N PRO A 484 -1.08 0.42 31.01
CA PRO A 484 -1.68 -0.56 31.89
C PRO A 484 -1.19 -1.97 31.57
N GLU A 485 -1.13 -2.82 32.58
CA GLU A 485 -0.72 -4.22 32.45
C GLU A 485 -1.85 -5.19 32.85
N ASP A 486 -3.10 -4.71 33.01
CA ASP A 486 -4.22 -5.53 33.46
C ASP A 486 -4.62 -6.55 32.39
N PRO A 487 -4.48 -7.87 32.67
CA PRO A 487 -4.87 -8.94 31.74
C PRO A 487 -6.35 -8.91 31.35
N ALA A 488 -7.22 -8.32 32.17
CA ALA A 488 -8.64 -8.19 31.86
C ALA A 488 -8.93 -7.26 30.67
N MET A 489 -7.96 -6.46 30.27
CA MET A 489 -8.05 -5.57 29.10
C MET A 489 -7.65 -6.25 27.77
N ARG A 490 -7.17 -7.49 27.81
CA ARG A 490 -6.77 -8.21 26.61
C ARG A 490 -7.98 -8.66 25.80
N TYR A 491 -7.91 -8.46 24.50
CA TYR A 491 -8.90 -8.96 23.55
C TYR A 491 -8.42 -10.21 22.82
N ALA A 492 -7.12 -10.33 22.52
CA ALA A 492 -6.46 -11.56 22.11
C ALA A 492 -5.17 -11.70 22.91
N TRP A 493 -4.79 -12.93 23.25
CA TRP A 493 -3.58 -13.19 24.04
C TRP A 493 -3.04 -14.61 23.86
N THR A 494 -1.74 -14.73 24.12
CA THR A 494 -1.05 -16.00 24.30
C THR A 494 -0.12 -15.90 25.51
N ASP A 495 0.19 -17.01 26.17
CA ASP A 495 1.13 -17.06 27.27
C ASP A 495 2.58 -17.35 26.80
N ILE A 496 2.81 -17.32 25.49
CA ILE A 496 4.14 -17.56 24.91
C ILE A 496 4.91 -16.25 24.84
N GLU A 497 6.01 -16.17 25.58
CA GLU A 497 6.90 -15.00 25.55
C GLU A 497 7.46 -14.76 24.14
N GLY A 498 7.44 -13.50 23.71
CA GLY A 498 7.91 -13.07 22.39
C GLY A 498 6.93 -13.32 21.23
N VAL A 499 5.72 -13.80 21.55
CA VAL A 499 4.64 -13.88 20.57
C VAL A 499 3.54 -12.89 20.96
N ASP A 500 3.20 -12.00 20.03
CA ASP A 500 2.13 -11.03 20.18
C ASP A 500 0.89 -11.44 19.38
N ALA A 501 -0.28 -11.04 19.86
CA ALA A 501 -1.55 -11.30 19.20
C ALA A 501 -2.34 -10.01 19.06
N SER A 502 -2.95 -9.79 17.88
CA SER A 502 -3.91 -8.72 17.60
C SER A 502 -5.19 -9.31 17.05
N VAL A 503 -6.34 -8.67 17.32
CA VAL A 503 -7.65 -9.16 16.90
C VAL A 503 -8.53 -8.05 16.35
N ARG A 504 -9.29 -8.38 15.32
CA ARG A 504 -10.41 -7.57 14.83
C ARG A 504 -11.67 -8.42 14.85
N TYR A 505 -12.79 -7.83 15.21
CA TYR A 505 -14.10 -8.47 15.20
C TYR A 505 -14.92 -7.94 14.02
N ALA A 506 -15.55 -8.83 13.28
CA ALA A 506 -16.58 -8.45 12.33
C ALA A 506 -17.70 -7.70 13.06
N THR A 507 -18.29 -6.71 12.41
CA THR A 507 -19.37 -5.90 12.98
C THR A 507 -20.76 -6.37 12.52
N ASP A 508 -20.81 -7.38 11.68
CA ASP A 508 -22.04 -8.09 11.28
C ASP A 508 -22.40 -9.22 12.25
N ASP A 509 -23.47 -9.93 11.94
CA ASP A 509 -23.97 -11.04 12.78
C ASP A 509 -23.13 -12.34 12.65
N SER A 510 -22.03 -12.34 11.88
CA SER A 510 -21.22 -13.55 11.65
C SER A 510 -20.38 -13.97 12.84
N ASN A 511 -20.09 -13.04 13.76
CA ASN A 511 -19.11 -13.22 14.85
C ASN A 511 -17.68 -13.58 14.38
N ASP A 512 -17.37 -13.43 13.08
CA ASP A 512 -16.07 -13.74 12.54
C ASP A 512 -14.98 -12.85 13.14
N ILE A 513 -13.81 -13.44 13.31
CA ILE A 513 -12.64 -12.74 13.84
C ILE A 513 -11.46 -12.86 12.90
N PHE A 514 -10.63 -11.83 12.93
CA PHE A 514 -9.38 -11.75 12.19
C PHE A 514 -8.25 -11.58 13.19
N LEU A 515 -7.42 -12.61 13.31
CA LEU A 515 -6.27 -12.63 14.21
C LEU A 515 -5.01 -12.38 13.44
N VAL A 516 -4.07 -11.67 14.04
CA VAL A 516 -2.68 -11.61 13.59
C VAL A 516 -1.78 -12.07 14.71
N LEU A 517 -0.90 -13.04 14.42
CA LEU A 517 0.10 -13.55 15.34
C LEU A 517 1.48 -13.15 14.85
N VAL A 518 2.31 -12.64 15.74
CA VAL A 518 3.67 -12.22 15.46
C VAL A 518 4.63 -12.93 16.40
N ASN A 519 5.47 -13.81 15.86
CA ASN A 519 6.61 -14.34 16.60
C ASN A 519 7.83 -13.43 16.38
N ARG A 520 8.21 -12.66 17.40
CA ARG A 520 9.35 -11.72 17.33
C ARG A 520 10.69 -12.40 17.60
N THR A 521 10.68 -13.63 18.08
CA THR A 521 11.90 -14.36 18.44
C THR A 521 12.55 -14.98 17.20
N GLN A 522 13.80 -15.44 17.34
CA GLN A 522 14.46 -16.23 16.30
C GLN A 522 14.10 -17.72 16.38
N ASP A 523 13.46 -18.13 17.47
CA ASP A 523 13.12 -19.51 17.74
C ASP A 523 11.66 -19.81 17.35
N ARG A 524 11.40 -21.10 17.10
CA ARG A 524 10.05 -21.58 16.88
C ARG A 524 9.23 -21.48 18.17
N ALA A 525 8.05 -20.89 18.06
CA ALA A 525 7.10 -20.77 19.16
C ALA A 525 5.90 -21.70 18.94
N ALA A 526 5.40 -22.31 20.00
CA ALA A 526 4.20 -23.15 19.96
C ALA A 526 3.36 -22.91 21.22
N GLY A 527 2.06 -22.73 21.04
CA GLY A 527 1.15 -22.42 22.14
C GLY A 527 -0.30 -22.38 21.71
N THR A 528 -1.07 -21.60 22.45
CA THR A 528 -2.48 -21.36 22.17
C THR A 528 -2.73 -19.87 22.18
N VAL A 529 -3.43 -19.35 21.18
CA VAL A 529 -4.00 -18.01 21.20
C VAL A 529 -5.44 -18.08 21.62
N SER A 530 -5.82 -17.23 22.55
CA SER A 530 -7.18 -17.05 23.04
C SER A 530 -7.68 -15.65 22.73
N TRP A 531 -8.99 -15.46 22.70
CA TRP A 531 -9.61 -14.15 22.47
C TRP A 531 -10.90 -13.99 23.30
N ARG A 532 -11.28 -12.75 23.52
CA ARG A 532 -12.48 -12.44 24.30
C ARG A 532 -13.74 -12.88 23.52
N GLY A 533 -14.60 -13.67 24.18
CA GLY A 533 -15.81 -14.25 23.56
C GLY A 533 -15.57 -15.64 22.93
N GLY A 534 -14.33 -16.12 22.84
CA GLY A 534 -14.03 -17.47 22.36
C GLY A 534 -14.07 -18.50 23.50
N ASP A 535 -14.79 -19.60 23.30
CA ASP A 535 -14.90 -20.70 24.28
C ASP A 535 -13.64 -21.60 24.33
N ARG A 536 -12.84 -21.58 23.28
CA ARG A 536 -11.63 -22.42 23.12
C ARG A 536 -10.52 -21.62 22.48
N GLY A 537 -9.30 -21.80 22.98
CA GLY A 537 -8.11 -21.26 22.34
C GLY A 537 -7.75 -22.00 21.05
N LEU A 538 -7.11 -21.32 20.13
CA LEU A 538 -6.62 -21.86 18.87
C LEU A 538 -5.14 -22.25 19.02
N PRO A 539 -4.78 -23.55 18.85
CA PRO A 539 -3.38 -23.95 18.90
C PRO A 539 -2.61 -23.40 17.70
N PHE A 540 -1.38 -22.97 17.93
CA PHE A 540 -0.48 -22.50 16.89
C PHE A 540 0.95 -23.02 17.08
N GLU A 541 1.68 -23.10 15.97
CA GLU A 541 3.13 -23.23 15.90
C GLU A 541 3.63 -22.30 14.81
N LEU A 542 4.61 -21.46 15.10
CA LEU A 542 5.19 -20.49 14.16
C LEU A 542 6.71 -20.52 14.25
N ASP A 543 7.40 -20.60 13.13
CA ASP A 543 8.82 -20.31 13.06
C ASP A 543 9.08 -18.84 13.46
N GLY A 544 10.30 -18.48 13.76
CA GLY A 544 10.68 -17.11 14.10
C GLY A 544 11.79 -16.56 13.20
N PRO A 545 11.80 -15.26 12.95
CA PRO A 545 10.68 -14.33 13.10
C PRO A 545 9.61 -14.60 12.04
N ALA A 546 8.34 -14.54 12.42
CA ALA A 546 7.22 -14.79 11.49
C ALA A 546 5.98 -14.01 11.86
N LEU A 547 5.13 -13.79 10.85
CA LEU A 547 3.84 -13.16 10.99
C LEU A 547 2.79 -14.00 10.25
N SER A 548 1.64 -14.21 10.88
CA SER A 548 0.51 -14.95 10.31
C SER A 548 -0.78 -14.18 10.51
N ALA A 549 -1.57 -14.04 9.43
CA ALA A 549 -2.91 -13.48 9.47
C ALA A 549 -3.94 -14.60 9.30
N ILE A 550 -4.96 -14.63 10.15
CA ILE A 550 -5.88 -15.76 10.32
C ILE A 550 -7.31 -15.23 10.35
N GLN A 551 -8.21 -15.89 9.63
CA GLN A 551 -9.65 -15.69 9.73
C GLN A 551 -10.25 -16.90 10.46
N VAL A 552 -11.10 -16.64 11.44
CA VAL A 552 -11.78 -17.64 12.23
C VAL A 552 -13.28 -17.42 12.14
N ASP A 553 -14.01 -18.46 11.79
CA ASP A 553 -15.46 -18.49 11.84
C ASP A 553 -15.91 -18.43 13.30
N GLY A 554 -16.68 -17.40 13.66
CA GLY A 554 -17.02 -17.10 15.03
C GLY A 554 -17.92 -18.14 15.68
N ASP A 555 -18.74 -18.84 14.90
CA ASP A 555 -19.68 -19.83 15.39
C ASP A 555 -19.02 -21.20 15.67
N SER A 556 -18.15 -21.64 14.75
CA SER A 556 -17.48 -22.94 14.87
C SER A 556 -16.10 -22.87 15.55
N GLY A 557 -15.48 -21.68 15.61
CA GLY A 557 -14.11 -21.50 16.09
C GLY A 557 -13.05 -22.12 15.16
N ARG A 558 -13.41 -22.43 13.91
CA ARG A 558 -12.50 -23.02 12.90
C ARG A 558 -11.81 -21.94 12.10
N VAL A 559 -10.55 -22.19 11.76
CA VAL A 559 -9.81 -21.35 10.82
C VAL A 559 -10.37 -21.57 9.42
N THR A 560 -10.82 -20.49 8.78
CA THR A 560 -11.34 -20.50 7.41
C THR A 560 -10.28 -20.08 6.41
N SER A 561 -9.45 -19.11 6.76
CA SER A 561 -8.41 -18.58 5.87
C SER A 561 -7.18 -18.20 6.70
N ALA A 562 -5.99 -18.33 6.11
CA ALA A 562 -4.75 -17.92 6.77
C ALA A 562 -3.67 -17.53 5.74
N ILE A 563 -2.81 -16.56 6.12
CA ILE A 563 -1.48 -16.35 5.54
C ILE A 563 -0.47 -16.94 6.52
N LEU A 564 0.38 -17.81 6.04
CA LEU A 564 1.34 -18.57 6.84
C LEU A 564 2.74 -18.43 6.25
N GLY A 565 3.74 -18.16 7.10
CA GLY A 565 5.14 -18.06 6.71
C GLY A 565 6.04 -19.05 7.48
N GLY A 566 7.07 -19.58 6.83
CA GLY A 566 7.97 -20.57 7.42
C GLY A 566 7.29 -21.93 7.63
N ARG A 567 7.62 -22.59 8.74
CA ARG A 567 6.82 -23.71 9.25
C ARG A 567 5.79 -23.17 10.20
N ALA A 568 4.56 -23.24 9.79
CA ALA A 568 3.45 -22.71 10.58
C ALA A 568 2.32 -23.74 10.69
N ARG A 569 1.70 -23.79 11.85
CA ARG A 569 0.44 -24.50 12.08
C ARG A 569 -0.49 -23.59 12.84
N VAL A 570 -1.75 -23.49 12.41
CA VAL A 570 -2.79 -22.76 13.11
C VAL A 570 -4.08 -23.59 13.05
N GLY A 571 -4.50 -24.09 14.22
CA GLY A 571 -5.57 -25.06 14.29
C GLY A 571 -5.26 -26.33 13.47
N GLU A 572 -6.13 -26.64 12.53
CA GLU A 572 -5.98 -27.80 11.62
C GLU A 572 -5.18 -27.46 10.35
N LEU A 573 -4.92 -26.18 10.07
CA LEU A 573 -4.09 -25.77 8.95
C LEU A 573 -2.60 -25.89 9.30
N ALA A 574 -1.81 -26.42 8.38
CA ALA A 574 -0.36 -26.36 8.48
C ALA A 574 0.24 -26.01 7.12
N PHE A 575 1.38 -25.35 7.17
CA PHE A 575 2.16 -24.95 6.02
C PHE A 575 3.65 -25.15 6.29
N THR A 576 4.38 -25.56 5.27
CA THR A 576 5.84 -25.58 5.27
C THR A 576 6.30 -25.00 3.95
N GLY A 577 6.91 -23.85 3.98
CA GLY A 577 7.34 -23.12 2.81
C GLY A 577 7.77 -21.73 3.21
N ARG A 578 7.96 -20.83 2.26
CA ARG A 578 8.38 -19.48 2.56
C ARG A 578 7.20 -18.57 2.95
N LEU A 579 6.19 -18.51 2.10
CA LEU A 579 4.92 -17.80 2.33
C LEU A 579 3.81 -18.49 1.55
N GLY A 580 2.67 -18.72 2.19
CA GLY A 580 1.51 -19.31 1.54
C GLY A 580 0.20 -18.82 2.13
N ALA A 581 -0.88 -18.88 1.36
CA ALA A 581 -2.22 -18.60 1.82
C ALA A 581 -3.18 -19.73 1.52
N VAL A 582 -4.08 -19.95 2.48
CA VAL A 582 -5.30 -20.73 2.34
C VAL A 582 -6.46 -19.78 2.53
N ALA A 583 -7.43 -19.78 1.63
CA ALA A 583 -8.55 -18.86 1.64
C ALA A 583 -9.87 -19.60 1.37
N ALA A 584 -10.82 -19.50 2.26
CA ALA A 584 -12.18 -19.95 2.04
C ALA A 584 -12.92 -18.88 1.20
N LEU A 585 -13.32 -19.27 0.00
CA LEU A 585 -14.14 -18.49 -0.92
C LEU A 585 -15.48 -19.18 -1.09
N ASP A 586 -16.48 -18.48 -1.68
CA ASP A 586 -17.80 -19.06 -1.90
C ASP A 586 -17.71 -20.38 -2.68
N GLY A 587 -18.05 -21.49 -2.03
CA GLY A 587 -18.08 -22.82 -2.63
C GLY A 587 -16.72 -23.54 -2.74
N CYS A 588 -15.61 -22.89 -2.45
CA CYS A 588 -14.29 -23.52 -2.55
C CYS A 588 -13.28 -23.08 -1.47
N VAL A 589 -12.18 -23.78 -1.43
CA VAL A 589 -10.96 -23.37 -0.70
C VAL A 589 -9.85 -23.18 -1.72
N ALA A 590 -9.27 -21.99 -1.77
CA ALA A 590 -8.16 -21.64 -2.65
C ALA A 590 -6.85 -21.64 -1.88
N MET A 591 -5.75 -22.05 -2.53
CA MET A 591 -4.43 -22.08 -1.95
C MET A 591 -3.40 -21.54 -2.95
N THR A 592 -2.46 -20.76 -2.45
CA THR A 592 -1.31 -20.28 -3.25
C THR A 592 -0.06 -20.21 -2.37
N ALA A 593 1.11 -20.34 -2.97
CA ALA A 593 2.38 -20.18 -2.26
C ALA A 593 3.37 -19.38 -3.09
N GLY A 594 4.14 -18.52 -2.43
CA GLY A 594 5.16 -17.69 -3.06
C GLY A 594 6.40 -18.44 -3.54
N PHE A 595 6.60 -19.67 -3.03
CA PHE A 595 7.68 -20.59 -3.35
C PHE A 595 7.17 -22.02 -3.14
N ASP A 596 8.07 -23.00 -3.19
CA ASP A 596 7.74 -24.37 -2.77
C ASP A 596 7.02 -24.35 -1.44
N GLY A 597 5.89 -25.00 -1.35
CA GLY A 597 5.11 -25.03 -0.12
C GLY A 597 4.23 -26.27 0.00
N ASP A 598 4.26 -26.88 1.17
CA ASP A 598 3.39 -27.97 1.56
C ASP A 598 2.26 -27.45 2.44
N PHE A 599 1.03 -27.72 2.06
CA PHE A 599 -0.14 -27.41 2.87
C PHE A 599 -0.76 -28.66 3.46
N THR A 600 -1.25 -28.55 4.68
CA THR A 600 -2.20 -29.48 5.28
C THR A 600 -3.49 -28.74 5.55
N VAL A 601 -4.57 -29.15 4.88
CA VAL A 601 -5.88 -28.45 4.94
C VAL A 601 -6.97 -29.50 5.15
N PRO A 602 -7.94 -29.28 6.07
CA PRO A 602 -9.09 -30.15 6.21
C PRO A 602 -10.07 -29.92 5.04
N LEU A 603 -10.17 -30.91 4.15
CA LEU A 603 -11.06 -30.85 2.99
C LEU A 603 -11.96 -32.06 2.95
N GLU A 604 -13.19 -31.89 3.35
CA GLU A 604 -14.21 -32.93 3.41
C GLU A 604 -14.61 -33.42 2.00
N GLY A 605 -13.85 -34.36 1.44
CA GLY A 605 -14.25 -35.10 0.23
C GLY A 605 -14.31 -34.29 -1.08
N ARG A 606 -13.82 -33.07 -1.11
CA ARG A 606 -13.85 -32.19 -2.29
C ARG A 606 -12.82 -32.62 -3.31
N SER A 607 -13.19 -32.58 -4.60
CA SER A 607 -12.25 -32.74 -5.70
C SER A 607 -11.35 -31.52 -5.81
N MET A 608 -10.10 -31.73 -6.19
CA MET A 608 -9.12 -30.68 -6.31
C MET A 608 -8.69 -30.47 -7.74
N ARG A 609 -8.48 -29.22 -8.07
CA ARG A 609 -7.97 -28.77 -9.35
C ARG A 609 -6.91 -27.70 -9.14
N ARG A 610 -5.87 -27.73 -9.96
CA ARG A 610 -4.88 -26.65 -10.01
C ARG A 610 -5.16 -25.78 -11.23
N LEU A 611 -5.09 -24.50 -11.03
CA LEU A 611 -5.03 -23.50 -12.10
C LEU A 611 -3.54 -23.22 -12.37
N ALA A 612 -3.05 -23.64 -13.52
CA ALA A 612 -1.69 -23.30 -13.94
C ALA A 612 -1.66 -21.89 -14.56
N MET A 613 -0.51 -21.24 -14.56
CA MET A 613 -0.33 -19.88 -15.11
C MET A 613 -0.62 -19.78 -16.61
N ASN A 614 -0.51 -20.87 -17.35
CA ASN A 614 -0.94 -20.96 -18.74
C ASN A 614 -2.47 -21.03 -18.90
N GLY A 615 -3.24 -20.96 -17.80
CA GLY A 615 -4.70 -21.06 -17.80
C GLY A 615 -5.24 -22.47 -17.86
N SER A 616 -4.42 -23.56 -17.71
CA SER A 616 -4.94 -24.91 -17.63
C SER A 616 -5.53 -25.22 -16.27
N LEU A 617 -6.72 -25.83 -16.25
CA LEU A 617 -7.31 -26.41 -15.06
C LEU A 617 -7.06 -27.92 -15.10
N GLU A 618 -6.18 -28.40 -14.25
CA GLU A 618 -5.79 -29.79 -14.24
C GLU A 618 -6.26 -30.47 -12.95
N PRO A 619 -6.67 -31.76 -13.00
CA PRO A 619 -6.88 -32.51 -11.78
C PRO A 619 -5.59 -32.51 -10.95
N TRP A 620 -5.70 -32.28 -9.64
CA TRP A 620 -4.57 -32.31 -8.76
C TRP A 620 -4.56 -33.63 -7.98
N GLU A 621 -3.48 -34.40 -8.07
CA GLU A 621 -3.32 -35.59 -7.24
C GLU A 621 -2.89 -35.19 -5.82
N HIS A 622 -3.60 -35.71 -4.83
CA HIS A 622 -3.36 -35.40 -3.43
C HIS A 622 -3.23 -36.67 -2.60
N ARG A 623 -2.39 -36.64 -1.58
CA ARG A 623 -2.29 -37.70 -0.61
C ARG A 623 -3.23 -37.47 0.56
N ARG A 624 -4.21 -38.34 0.75
CA ARG A 624 -5.10 -38.26 1.90
C ARG A 624 -4.43 -38.91 3.15
N VAL A 625 -4.33 -38.15 4.24
CA VAL A 625 -3.85 -38.63 5.54
C VAL A 625 -4.97 -38.34 6.54
N ALA A 626 -5.77 -39.35 6.85
CA ALA A 626 -7.02 -39.24 7.61
C ALA A 626 -7.99 -38.19 6.94
N ASP A 627 -8.67 -37.32 7.67
CA ASP A 627 -9.54 -36.30 7.12
C ASP A 627 -8.80 -35.03 6.72
N VAL A 628 -7.48 -35.06 6.61
CA VAL A 628 -6.59 -33.95 6.28
C VAL A 628 -5.92 -34.24 4.96
N VAL A 629 -5.90 -33.26 4.07
CA VAL A 629 -5.28 -33.36 2.73
C VAL A 629 -3.99 -32.55 2.74
N ARG A 630 -2.90 -33.22 2.40
CA ARG A 630 -1.59 -32.59 2.25
C ARG A 630 -1.35 -32.26 0.78
N TYR A 631 -0.86 -31.04 0.52
CA TYR A 631 -0.50 -30.55 -0.79
C TYR A 631 0.99 -30.29 -0.85
N GLU A 632 1.61 -30.81 -1.89
CA GLU A 632 2.96 -30.43 -2.29
C GLU A 632 2.82 -29.55 -3.53
N VAL A 633 3.19 -28.28 -3.39
CA VAL A 633 3.23 -27.35 -4.51
C VAL A 633 4.65 -27.37 -5.04
N GLU A 634 4.89 -28.16 -6.10
CA GLU A 634 6.19 -28.14 -6.78
C GLU A 634 6.31 -26.90 -7.66
N VAL A 635 7.34 -26.13 -7.44
CA VAL A 635 7.76 -25.03 -8.33
C VAL A 635 8.67 -25.66 -9.40
N GLY A 636 8.06 -26.12 -10.48
CA GLY A 636 8.77 -26.60 -11.66
C GLY A 636 8.55 -25.64 -12.84
N GLU A 637 8.91 -26.05 -14.06
CA GLU A 637 8.70 -25.28 -15.29
C GLU A 637 7.23 -24.92 -15.56
N SER A 638 6.28 -25.56 -14.88
CA SER A 638 4.84 -25.20 -14.90
C SER A 638 4.45 -24.58 -13.57
N VAL A 639 4.47 -23.28 -13.49
CA VAL A 639 4.12 -22.51 -12.29
C VAL A 639 2.63 -22.65 -12.01
N THR A 640 2.30 -23.11 -10.80
CA THR A 640 0.91 -23.25 -10.34
C THR A 640 0.44 -21.88 -9.80
N ASP A 641 -0.64 -21.35 -10.35
CA ASP A 641 -1.22 -20.10 -9.89
C ASP A 641 -1.98 -20.29 -8.57
N VAL A 642 -3.06 -21.09 -8.60
CA VAL A 642 -3.90 -21.38 -7.43
C VAL A 642 -4.38 -22.82 -7.49
N VAL A 643 -4.44 -23.48 -6.36
CA VAL A 643 -5.10 -24.78 -6.21
C VAL A 643 -6.47 -24.56 -5.57
N PHE A 644 -7.50 -25.07 -6.20
CA PHE A 644 -8.88 -24.99 -5.73
C PHE A 644 -9.39 -26.35 -5.28
N ALA A 645 -10.12 -26.35 -4.17
CA ALA A 645 -10.91 -27.49 -3.71
C ALA A 645 -12.38 -27.11 -3.69
N GLY A 646 -13.18 -27.65 -4.55
CA GLY A 646 -14.58 -27.30 -4.78
C GLY A 646 -14.81 -26.56 -6.10
N ASP A 647 -15.91 -25.86 -6.22
CA ASP A 647 -16.28 -25.10 -7.42
C ASP A 647 -15.57 -23.73 -7.44
N LEU A 648 -15.26 -23.22 -8.63
CA LEU A 648 -14.64 -21.92 -8.79
C LEU A 648 -15.60 -20.81 -8.36
N PRO A 649 -15.11 -19.80 -7.61
CA PRO A 649 -15.95 -18.67 -7.17
C PRO A 649 -16.51 -17.87 -8.33
N ALA A 650 -17.72 -17.33 -8.17
CA ALA A 650 -18.37 -16.48 -9.17
C ALA A 650 -17.53 -15.22 -9.49
N SER A 651 -16.78 -14.69 -8.52
CA SER A 651 -15.84 -13.56 -8.72
C SER A 651 -14.73 -13.88 -9.70
N TYR A 652 -14.23 -15.09 -9.71
CA TYR A 652 -13.27 -15.55 -10.72
C TYR A 652 -13.91 -15.69 -12.10
N LEU A 653 -15.13 -16.21 -12.17
CA LEU A 653 -15.85 -16.38 -13.42
C LEU A 653 -16.19 -15.03 -14.08
N SER A 654 -16.64 -14.03 -13.32
CA SER A 654 -16.99 -12.71 -13.88
C SER A 654 -15.80 -11.94 -14.46
N ARG A 655 -14.62 -12.05 -13.85
CA ARG A 655 -13.38 -11.45 -14.40
C ARG A 655 -12.95 -12.12 -15.70
N LEU A 656 -13.25 -13.40 -15.84
CA LEU A 656 -12.98 -14.17 -17.03
C LEU A 656 -13.88 -13.74 -18.21
N ASP A 657 -15.12 -13.31 -17.94
CA ASP A 657 -16.07 -12.83 -18.96
C ASP A 657 -15.55 -11.61 -19.69
N VAL A 658 -15.15 -10.60 -18.94
CA VAL A 658 -14.62 -9.36 -19.50
C VAL A 658 -13.40 -9.61 -20.37
N PHE A 659 -12.53 -10.54 -19.95
CA PHE A 659 -11.36 -10.92 -20.72
C PHE A 659 -11.72 -11.66 -22.01
N ALA A 660 -12.70 -12.57 -21.97
CA ALA A 660 -13.16 -13.30 -23.14
C ALA A 660 -13.75 -12.36 -24.21
N ASP A 661 -14.54 -11.36 -23.79
CA ASP A 661 -15.14 -10.37 -24.69
C ASP A 661 -14.09 -9.49 -25.37
N LEU A 662 -13.06 -9.06 -24.62
CA LEU A 662 -11.94 -8.29 -25.15
C LEU A 662 -11.15 -9.06 -26.22
N MET A 663 -10.90 -10.33 -25.96
CA MET A 663 -10.12 -11.16 -26.87
C MET A 663 -10.92 -11.54 -28.09
N ALA A 664 -12.25 -11.71 -27.99
CA ALA A 664 -13.12 -11.91 -29.13
C ALA A 664 -13.05 -10.75 -30.15
N ALA A 665 -12.96 -9.52 -29.64
CA ALA A 665 -12.83 -8.33 -30.49
C ALA A 665 -11.47 -8.25 -31.21
N ARG A 666 -10.42 -8.91 -30.71
CA ARG A 666 -9.05 -8.84 -31.26
C ARG A 666 -8.61 -10.00 -32.09
N VAL A 667 -8.97 -11.22 -31.69
CA VAL A 667 -8.53 -12.45 -32.36
C VAL A 667 -9.28 -12.66 -33.68
N GLY A 668 -10.37 -11.92 -33.89
CA GLY A 668 -11.21 -12.10 -35.08
C GLY A 668 -11.91 -13.46 -35.09
N ALA A 669 -12.54 -13.80 -36.19
CA ALA A 669 -13.31 -15.05 -36.35
C ALA A 669 -12.38 -16.27 -36.49
N ARG A 670 -11.73 -16.71 -35.42
CA ARG A 670 -11.08 -18.02 -35.36
C ARG A 670 -12.11 -19.08 -34.96
N THR A 671 -12.14 -20.17 -35.67
CA THR A 671 -13.14 -21.24 -35.49
C THR A 671 -13.08 -21.84 -34.07
N ASP A 672 -11.90 -22.01 -33.53
CA ASP A 672 -11.65 -22.49 -32.17
C ASP A 672 -12.13 -21.52 -31.09
N TRP A 673 -11.99 -20.20 -31.31
CA TRP A 673 -12.49 -19.17 -30.41
C TRP A 673 -14.02 -19.15 -30.35
N GLU A 674 -14.68 -19.17 -31.50
CA GLU A 674 -16.14 -19.22 -31.59
C GLU A 674 -16.74 -20.52 -31.01
N GLU A 675 -16.01 -21.64 -31.11
CA GLU A 675 -16.41 -22.91 -30.53
C GLU A 675 -16.37 -22.85 -29.01
N LEU A 676 -15.27 -22.37 -28.43
CA LEU A 676 -15.12 -22.21 -27.00
C LEU A 676 -16.11 -21.19 -26.42
N GLN A 677 -16.42 -20.09 -27.10
CA GLN A 677 -17.47 -19.15 -26.69
C GLN A 677 -18.85 -19.81 -26.67
N ARG A 678 -19.18 -20.66 -27.67
CA ARG A 678 -20.43 -21.41 -27.69
C ARG A 678 -20.52 -22.43 -26.56
N ASP A 679 -19.42 -23.09 -26.24
CA ASP A 679 -19.36 -24.05 -25.14
C ASP A 679 -19.53 -23.35 -23.77
N LEU A 680 -18.90 -22.21 -23.59
CA LEU A 680 -19.06 -21.37 -22.40
C LEU A 680 -20.51 -20.91 -22.25
N ALA A 681 -21.10 -20.35 -23.30
CA ALA A 681 -22.50 -19.92 -23.27
C ALA A 681 -23.47 -21.09 -23.00
N GLY A 682 -23.21 -22.24 -23.59
CA GLY A 682 -23.99 -23.46 -23.36
C GLY A 682 -23.88 -23.99 -21.93
N ALA A 683 -22.67 -23.97 -21.36
CA ALA A 683 -22.43 -24.37 -19.96
C ALA A 683 -23.12 -23.45 -18.98
N ARG A 684 -23.09 -22.14 -19.21
CA ARG A 684 -23.76 -21.12 -18.36
C ARG A 684 -25.28 -21.28 -18.36
N VAL A 685 -25.86 -21.52 -19.55
CA VAL A 685 -27.32 -21.76 -19.66
C VAL A 685 -27.75 -23.00 -18.88
N ARG A 686 -26.90 -24.02 -18.82
CA ARG A 686 -27.16 -25.24 -18.03
C ARG A 686 -26.85 -25.11 -16.55
N GLY A 687 -26.25 -24.00 -16.09
CA GLY A 687 -25.75 -23.83 -14.74
C GLY A 687 -24.55 -24.74 -14.40
N ASP A 688 -23.84 -25.22 -15.43
CA ASP A 688 -22.69 -26.09 -15.26
C ASP A 688 -21.44 -25.26 -15.03
N LEU A 689 -21.17 -24.98 -13.78
CA LEU A 689 -20.04 -24.15 -13.35
C LEU A 689 -18.68 -24.76 -13.74
N ALA A 690 -18.55 -26.08 -13.71
CA ALA A 690 -17.30 -26.75 -14.06
C ALA A 690 -17.02 -26.65 -15.58
N ALA A 691 -18.00 -26.92 -16.41
CA ALA A 691 -17.86 -26.77 -17.86
C ALA A 691 -17.70 -25.30 -18.27
N SER A 692 -18.34 -24.35 -17.56
CA SER A 692 -18.13 -22.91 -17.76
C SER A 692 -16.68 -22.51 -17.46
N ALA A 693 -16.12 -22.98 -16.35
CA ALA A 693 -14.74 -22.73 -15.99
C ALA A 693 -13.73 -23.32 -16.99
N GLU A 694 -13.99 -24.55 -17.49
CA GLU A 694 -13.12 -25.19 -18.46
C GLU A 694 -13.11 -24.48 -19.81
N ALA A 695 -14.29 -24.11 -20.36
CA ALA A 695 -14.38 -23.37 -21.59
C ALA A 695 -13.73 -22.01 -21.52
N GLU A 696 -13.88 -21.35 -20.41
CA GLU A 696 -13.34 -20.04 -20.17
C GLU A 696 -11.82 -20.05 -20.01
N LEU A 697 -11.27 -21.04 -19.30
CA LEU A 697 -9.84 -21.25 -19.19
C LEU A 697 -9.19 -21.59 -20.55
N ALA A 698 -9.90 -22.34 -21.41
CA ALA A 698 -9.44 -22.59 -22.74
C ALA A 698 -9.41 -21.32 -23.61
N LEU A 699 -10.40 -20.43 -23.47
CA LEU A 699 -10.39 -19.10 -24.11
C LEU A 699 -9.20 -18.26 -23.66
N ARG A 700 -8.88 -18.26 -22.37
CA ARG A 700 -7.70 -17.55 -21.83
C ARG A 700 -6.37 -18.09 -22.35
N ARG A 701 -6.23 -19.41 -22.50
CA ARG A 701 -5.03 -20.02 -23.08
C ARG A 701 -4.80 -19.55 -24.51
N LEU A 702 -5.88 -19.58 -25.29
CA LEU A 702 -5.82 -19.14 -26.67
C LEU A 702 -5.40 -17.68 -26.77
N ALA A 703 -5.98 -16.85 -25.92
CA ALA A 703 -5.68 -15.44 -25.82
C ALA A 703 -4.25 -15.15 -25.37
N ALA A 704 -3.77 -15.82 -24.33
CA ALA A 704 -2.40 -15.66 -23.83
C ALA A 704 -1.36 -16.13 -24.87
N ALA A 705 -1.64 -17.23 -25.58
CA ALA A 705 -0.79 -17.73 -26.65
C ALA A 705 -0.69 -16.73 -27.81
N GLU A 706 -1.82 -16.13 -28.23
CA GLU A 706 -1.83 -15.14 -29.31
C GLU A 706 -1.15 -13.82 -28.94
N LEU A 707 -1.33 -13.33 -27.70
CA LEU A 707 -0.61 -12.16 -27.22
C LEU A 707 0.91 -12.40 -27.22
N THR A 708 1.34 -13.58 -26.77
CA THR A 708 2.77 -13.95 -26.75
C THR A 708 3.36 -14.08 -28.16
N VAL A 709 2.60 -14.61 -29.12
CA VAL A 709 3.02 -14.72 -30.53
C VAL A 709 3.09 -13.34 -31.18
N ALA A 710 2.09 -12.49 -30.97
CA ALA A 710 2.06 -11.13 -31.50
C ALA A 710 3.21 -10.26 -30.98
N ASP A 711 3.58 -10.42 -29.70
CA ASP A 711 4.73 -9.74 -29.11
C ASP A 711 6.06 -10.25 -29.68
N ARG A 712 6.20 -11.56 -29.90
CA ARG A 712 7.40 -12.15 -30.52
C ARG A 712 7.57 -11.72 -31.98
N GLU A 713 6.49 -11.58 -32.70
CA GLU A 713 6.53 -11.14 -34.10
C GLU A 713 6.89 -9.65 -34.21
N ARG A 714 6.39 -8.81 -33.30
CA ARG A 714 6.72 -7.38 -33.25
C ARG A 714 8.17 -7.15 -32.82
N ALA A 715 8.66 -7.89 -31.82
CA ALA A 715 10.06 -7.83 -31.42
C ALA A 715 11.02 -8.25 -32.55
N ARG A 716 10.62 -9.16 -33.42
CA ARG A 716 11.38 -9.54 -34.62
C ARG A 716 11.29 -8.51 -35.75
N GLY A 717 10.17 -7.79 -35.86
CA GLY A 717 9.96 -6.74 -36.85
C GLY A 717 10.63 -5.42 -36.53
N SER A 718 10.96 -5.17 -35.26
CA SER A 718 11.69 -3.97 -34.82
C SER A 718 13.22 -4.11 -34.84
N ALA A 719 13.74 -5.30 -35.09
CA ALA A 719 15.16 -5.61 -35.22
C ALA A 719 15.64 -5.73 -36.69
N GLY A 720 14.80 -5.36 -37.68
CA GLY A 720 15.10 -5.32 -39.11
C GLY A 720 15.14 -3.83 -39.62
#